data_714b0d617c9519056188c0e69f30aa13
#
_entry.id   714b0d617c9519056188c0e69f30aa13
#
_cell.length_a   1.000
_cell.length_b   1.000
_cell.length_c   1.000
_cell.angle_alpha   90.00
_cell.angle_beta   90.00
_cell.angle_gamma   90.00
#
_symmetry.space_group_name_H-M   'P 1'
#
loop_
_entity.id
_entity.type
_entity.pdbx_description
1 polymer ?
#
loop_
_entity_poly.entity_id
_entity_poly.type
_entity_poly.pdbx_seq_one_letter_code
_entity_poly.pdbx_strand_id
1 'polypeptide(L)'
;MMPNRIRSSMRLRGAALAVLVAGALGLAGCEGDSLRNGPSGPEGPEGPPGVPGGGSIVIGSSQAIQATINGVTVPEDGKPVVQLFLVDEQGRKLRGLPAGNIRFVLARLELSVNGKSSTWRAVTRRTEAFPDTPAPTPADRVTGTGPRNQAYTEAATAGTWVDNQDGTYQYTFSKSLIGDAEIPYDARLTHRVGLEIRTSPNVSPTNIPANNAVFTFSPATGSLIAESGREIVDNDTCNACHDNLSFHGDARFDLQYCAMCHESYSFDAQSGNSIDLKVMIHKIHAGAKLPSVRAGGFYGIFGRGNTFTDYSEVRFTQDLRNCQTCHQESDTDTPQASNWRITVNREACGACHDNVNFDTGSNHGGVAATDDQCGTCHGPNSSISNGNLRPQVVHVDPIAVAGAKFKYEVLQVVDTAPGQTPTVTIRVVDPTNGNAPYDIKANPGPFQGDGAASLAVDIAWSTRPDFTNTGSGSATATTGTPGQPFRIDFKATAVPDPAFPGGFKATATRAIPADATGSGSALIEGRPTVDIDGNGTRERIPVASAGKAFAITDAEPVAYRTVVDIAKCNDCHKQLTLHGESRTGNAELCATCHNPNATDINRRVAGSDCETVTGTLDDQSIDFKFMVHAIHAGAIANYKVCGYNNFGYDFSGVTYPGKLNNCEGCHLADTYYPPDAATALATTFDAAPDRATPLGDRAVTPASTVCSTCHTSGSSRVHMELNGGSFDAIKAADSTTPGAPLETCATCHGPGRSADVKTVHGIGQFNFN
;
A
#
# COMPACT_ATOMS: atom_id res chain seq x y z
N MET A 1 17.34 17.99 -3.81
CA MET A 1 17.82 17.15 -2.70
C MET A 1 16.63 16.79 -1.87
N MET A 2 16.06 15.64 -2.12
CA MET A 2 14.99 15.10 -1.26
C MET A 2 15.65 14.37 -0.09
N PRO A 3 15.11 14.46 1.13
CA PRO A 3 15.62 13.64 2.21
C PRO A 3 15.26 12.18 1.97
N ASN A 4 16.25 11.32 2.03
CA ASN A 4 16.11 9.87 2.00
C ASN A 4 15.07 9.42 3.03
N ARG A 5 14.03 8.77 2.57
CA ARG A 5 13.17 7.96 3.43
C ARG A 5 13.99 6.76 3.91
N ILE A 6 14.39 6.79 5.15
CA ILE A 6 14.91 5.60 5.83
C ILE A 6 13.69 4.73 6.13
N ARG A 7 13.41 3.76 5.27
CA ARG A 7 12.60 2.61 5.66
C ARG A 7 13.50 1.74 6.54
N SER A 8 13.15 1.60 7.79
CA SER A 8 13.86 0.71 8.69
C SER A 8 13.51 -0.75 8.37
N SER A 9 14.17 -1.30 7.37
CA SER A 9 14.35 -2.75 7.32
C SER A 9 15.57 -3.05 8.21
N MET A 10 15.34 -3.59 9.39
CA MET A 10 16.40 -4.13 10.22
C MET A 10 16.94 -5.42 9.58
N ARG A 11 17.76 -5.28 8.57
CA ARG A 11 18.72 -6.34 8.24
C ARG A 11 20.00 -6.00 9.00
N LEU A 12 20.36 -6.79 10.01
CA LEU A 12 21.68 -6.75 10.63
C LEU A 12 22.73 -6.99 9.54
N ARG A 13 23.35 -5.95 9.04
CA ARG A 13 24.62 -6.02 8.34
C ARG A 13 25.63 -5.22 9.16
N GLY A 14 26.66 -5.91 9.64
CA GLY A 14 27.75 -5.31 10.39
C GLY A 14 28.44 -4.20 9.60
N ALA A 15 28.39 -2.99 10.15
CA ALA A 15 29.17 -1.86 9.65
C ALA A 15 30.60 -1.95 10.17
N ALA A 16 31.56 -2.11 9.29
CA ALA A 16 32.96 -1.91 9.61
C ALA A 16 33.25 -0.41 9.71
N LEU A 17 33.55 0.04 10.91
CA LEU A 17 33.99 1.41 11.22
C LEU A 17 35.48 1.55 10.90
N ALA A 18 35.82 2.24 9.84
CA ALA A 18 37.20 2.63 9.55
C ALA A 18 37.53 3.93 10.30
N VAL A 19 38.39 3.84 11.30
CA VAL A 19 38.99 5.00 11.97
C VAL A 19 40.31 5.33 11.29
N LEU A 20 40.39 6.49 10.65
CA LEU A 20 41.61 7.10 10.16
C LEU A 20 42.30 7.86 11.30
N VAL A 21 43.50 7.42 11.70
CA VAL A 21 44.42 8.24 12.50
C VAL A 21 45.68 8.50 11.68
N ALA A 22 45.91 9.76 11.41
CA ALA A 22 47.15 10.25 10.81
C ALA A 22 48.18 10.60 11.92
N GLY A 23 49.44 10.25 11.70
CA GLY A 23 50.52 10.65 12.62
C GLY A 23 51.89 10.21 12.16
N ALA A 24 52.56 11.08 11.50
CA ALA A 24 53.98 11.52 11.35
C ALA A 24 55.18 10.57 11.63
N LEU A 25 55.96 10.47 10.57
CA LEU A 25 57.44 10.57 10.39
C LEU A 25 58.42 10.13 11.50
N GLY A 26 59.31 9.25 11.10
CA GLY A 26 60.62 9.02 11.69
C GLY A 26 61.49 8.09 10.84
N LEU A 27 62.49 8.69 10.13
CA LEU A 27 63.52 8.01 9.34
C LEU A 27 64.59 7.44 10.29
N ALA A 28 65.07 6.22 10.05
CA ALA A 28 66.52 5.86 10.09
C ALA A 28 66.76 4.37 9.79
N GLY A 29 67.65 4.10 8.87
CA GLY A 29 68.78 3.19 8.95
C GLY A 29 68.62 1.73 8.51
N CYS A 30 69.38 1.40 7.49
CA CYS A 30 69.68 0.09 6.91
C CYS A 30 70.27 -0.91 7.91
N GLU A 31 69.99 -2.21 7.77
CA GLU A 31 70.95 -3.27 7.45
C GLU A 31 70.24 -4.62 7.32
N GLY A 32 70.75 -5.47 6.42
CA GLY A 32 70.11 -6.68 5.98
C GLY A 32 70.32 -7.89 6.93
N ASP A 33 69.52 -8.85 6.81
CA ASP A 33 69.77 -10.27 6.53
C ASP A 33 68.62 -11.21 6.90
N SER A 34 68.55 -12.26 6.10
CA SER A 34 67.91 -13.55 6.38
C SER A 34 66.40 -13.68 6.24
N LEU A 35 66.05 -14.53 5.27
CA LEU A 35 64.81 -15.23 5.04
C LEU A 35 64.17 -15.72 6.39
N ARG A 36 63.15 -15.04 6.84
CA ARG A 36 62.19 -15.58 7.80
C ARG A 36 60.82 -15.45 7.21
N ASN A 37 59.99 -16.52 7.33
CA ASN A 37 58.60 -16.56 6.97
C ASN A 37 57.88 -15.32 7.48
N GLY A 38 57.19 -14.62 6.60
CA GLY A 38 56.39 -13.49 6.95
C GLY A 38 55.33 -13.86 8.02
N PRO A 39 54.89 -12.89 8.84
CA PRO A 39 53.81 -13.13 9.77
C PRO A 39 52.58 -13.61 9.02
N SER A 40 51.91 -14.63 9.59
CA SER A 40 50.56 -15.04 9.14
C SER A 40 49.68 -13.79 8.99
N GLY A 41 49.01 -13.66 7.88
CA GLY A 41 48.04 -12.58 7.64
C GLY A 41 47.03 -12.50 8.79
N PRO A 42 46.39 -11.34 9.00
CA PRO A 42 45.36 -11.22 10.01
C PRO A 42 44.32 -12.31 9.81
N GLU A 43 43.91 -12.97 10.88
CA GLU A 43 42.76 -13.88 10.86
C GLU A 43 41.59 -13.15 10.21
N GLY A 44 40.94 -13.81 9.25
CA GLY A 44 39.71 -13.32 8.66
C GLY A 44 38.68 -13.01 9.75
N PRO A 45 37.72 -12.10 9.49
CA PRO A 45 36.69 -11.83 10.48
C PRO A 45 36.04 -13.13 10.92
N GLU A 46 35.85 -13.29 12.23
CA GLU A 46 35.09 -14.41 12.77
C GLU A 46 33.79 -14.52 12.01
N GLY A 47 33.51 -15.72 11.51
CA GLY A 47 32.20 -16.04 10.94
C GLY A 47 31.11 -15.74 11.99
N PRO A 48 29.88 -15.52 11.57
CA PRO A 48 28.78 -15.25 12.49
C PRO A 48 28.80 -16.34 13.59
N PRO A 49 28.51 -15.98 14.85
CA PRO A 49 28.57 -16.93 15.97
C PRO A 49 27.81 -18.20 15.59
N GLY A 50 28.49 -19.34 15.67
CA GLY A 50 27.83 -20.62 15.44
C GLY A 50 26.64 -20.71 16.39
N VAL A 51 25.51 -21.17 15.86
CA VAL A 51 24.30 -21.41 16.66
C VAL A 51 24.69 -22.19 17.93
N PRO A 52 24.32 -21.71 19.13
CA PRO A 52 24.62 -22.44 20.36
C PRO A 52 24.19 -23.89 20.20
N GLY A 53 25.03 -24.85 20.56
CA GLY A 53 24.79 -26.30 20.38
C GLY A 53 23.67 -26.83 21.28
N GLY A 54 22.48 -26.29 21.12
CA GLY A 54 21.22 -26.81 21.64
C GLY A 54 20.69 -27.86 20.69
N GLY A 55 20.33 -29.04 21.19
CA GLY A 55 19.72 -30.10 20.41
C GLY A 55 18.46 -29.60 19.64
N SER A 56 18.17 -30.21 18.50
CA SER A 56 16.96 -29.88 17.71
C SER A 56 15.68 -30.07 18.54
N ILE A 57 14.72 -29.19 18.39
CA ILE A 57 13.40 -29.29 19.04
C ILE A 57 12.36 -29.83 18.07
N VAL A 58 11.27 -30.39 18.60
CA VAL A 58 10.19 -30.92 17.75
C VAL A 58 9.33 -29.78 17.23
N ILE A 59 9.06 -29.81 15.92
CA ILE A 59 8.13 -28.88 15.28
C ILE A 59 6.74 -28.95 15.93
N GLY A 60 6.01 -27.84 15.97
CA GLY A 60 4.67 -27.77 16.58
C GLY A 60 4.63 -26.97 17.89
N SER A 61 5.79 -26.65 18.46
CA SER A 61 5.92 -25.69 19.57
C SER A 61 6.35 -24.30 19.11
N SER A 62 6.66 -24.13 17.83
CA SER A 62 7.16 -22.89 17.25
C SER A 62 6.01 -22.05 16.68
N GLN A 63 6.10 -20.73 16.84
CA GLN A 63 5.13 -19.79 16.30
C GLN A 63 5.47 -19.37 14.86
N ALA A 64 6.75 -19.50 14.49
CA ALA A 64 7.24 -19.27 13.15
C ALA A 64 8.27 -20.33 12.74
N ILE A 65 8.41 -20.54 11.44
CA ILE A 65 9.37 -21.45 10.84
C ILE A 65 10.10 -20.71 9.73
N GLN A 66 11.42 -20.83 9.72
CA GLN A 66 12.24 -20.41 8.59
C GLN A 66 12.88 -21.65 7.97
N ALA A 67 12.57 -21.88 6.70
CA ALA A 67 13.21 -22.92 5.89
C ALA A 67 14.33 -22.32 5.05
N THR A 68 15.46 -23.04 4.97
CA THR A 68 16.56 -22.66 4.09
C THR A 68 16.97 -23.89 3.26
N ILE A 69 16.95 -23.77 1.96
CA ILE A 69 17.53 -24.74 1.05
C ILE A 69 19.03 -24.41 0.94
N ASN A 70 19.86 -25.35 1.34
CA ASN A 70 21.33 -25.17 1.36
C ASN A 70 22.06 -25.93 0.25
N GLY A 71 21.36 -26.73 -0.54
CA GLY A 71 21.95 -27.39 -1.69
C GLY A 71 20.95 -28.19 -2.51
N VAL A 72 21.25 -28.30 -3.80
CA VAL A 72 20.51 -29.15 -4.74
C VAL A 72 21.52 -29.85 -5.63
N THR A 73 21.42 -31.18 -5.71
CA THR A 73 22.24 -32.00 -6.61
C THR A 73 21.34 -32.77 -7.58
N VAL A 74 21.84 -33.03 -8.77
CA VAL A 74 21.11 -33.83 -9.80
C VAL A 74 21.94 -35.05 -10.12
N PRO A 75 21.61 -36.23 -9.53
CA PRO A 75 22.26 -37.51 -9.83
C PRO A 75 22.04 -37.98 -11.30
N GLU A 76 22.70 -39.04 -11.66
CA GLU A 76 22.62 -39.62 -13.03
C GLU A 76 21.20 -40.05 -13.45
N ASP A 77 20.33 -40.40 -12.49
CA ASP A 77 18.92 -40.74 -12.77
C ASP A 77 18.08 -39.46 -13.04
N GLY A 78 18.67 -38.30 -12.94
CA GLY A 78 18.02 -36.98 -13.17
C GLY A 78 17.02 -36.56 -12.13
N LYS A 79 16.92 -37.25 -10.98
CA LYS A 79 16.01 -36.85 -9.88
C LYS A 79 16.71 -35.93 -8.92
N PRO A 80 16.33 -34.63 -8.86
CA PRO A 80 16.99 -33.69 -7.97
C PRO A 80 16.87 -34.08 -6.51
N VAL A 81 17.96 -33.91 -5.78
CA VAL A 81 18.05 -34.12 -4.33
C VAL A 81 18.26 -32.75 -3.68
N VAL A 82 17.31 -32.35 -2.85
CA VAL A 82 17.29 -31.06 -2.13
C VAL A 82 17.72 -31.29 -0.70
N GLN A 83 18.66 -30.49 -0.24
CA GLN A 83 19.08 -30.45 1.16
C GLN A 83 18.58 -29.14 1.78
N LEU A 84 17.98 -29.22 2.96
CA LEU A 84 17.43 -28.07 3.64
C LEU A 84 17.51 -28.21 5.17
N PHE A 85 17.35 -27.12 5.86
CA PHE A 85 17.18 -27.10 7.30
C PHE A 85 16.07 -26.13 7.73
N LEU A 86 15.53 -26.37 8.91
CA LEU A 86 14.48 -25.55 9.50
C LEU A 86 14.95 -24.98 10.85
N VAL A 87 14.60 -23.73 11.10
CA VAL A 87 14.79 -23.08 12.39
C VAL A 87 13.49 -22.38 12.83
N ASP A 88 13.34 -22.17 14.13
CA ASP A 88 12.28 -21.35 14.69
C ASP A 88 12.69 -19.86 14.79
N GLU A 89 11.82 -19.06 15.39
CA GLU A 89 12.01 -17.63 15.62
C GLU A 89 13.19 -17.28 16.55
N GLN A 90 13.74 -18.26 17.29
CA GLN A 90 14.95 -18.11 18.12
C GLN A 90 16.20 -18.70 17.43
N GLY A 91 16.08 -19.16 16.18
CA GLY A 91 17.19 -19.80 15.44
C GLY A 91 17.49 -21.24 15.90
N ARG A 92 16.60 -21.87 16.70
CA ARG A 92 16.77 -23.26 17.13
C ARG A 92 16.34 -24.21 16.01
N LYS A 93 17.12 -25.25 15.79
CA LYS A 93 16.83 -26.24 14.74
C LYS A 93 15.54 -27.02 15.03
N LEU A 94 14.70 -27.20 14.02
CA LEU A 94 13.42 -27.90 14.09
C LEU A 94 13.47 -29.26 13.40
N ARG A 95 13.01 -30.30 14.09
CA ARG A 95 12.86 -31.66 13.55
C ARG A 95 11.42 -32.14 13.62
N GLY A 96 11.09 -33.18 12.89
CA GLY A 96 9.77 -33.81 12.92
C GLY A 96 8.76 -33.17 11.96
N LEU A 97 9.18 -32.43 10.90
CA LEU A 97 8.26 -31.94 9.87
C LEU A 97 7.74 -33.14 9.04
N PRO A 98 6.42 -33.42 9.08
CA PRO A 98 5.84 -34.49 8.29
C PRO A 98 5.87 -34.20 6.78
N ALA A 99 6.13 -35.21 5.96
CA ALA A 99 6.12 -35.08 4.50
C ALA A 99 4.80 -34.52 3.92
N GLY A 100 3.68 -34.70 4.61
CA GLY A 100 2.38 -34.15 4.20
C GLY A 100 2.24 -32.64 4.31
N ASN A 101 3.13 -31.99 5.07
CA ASN A 101 3.11 -30.54 5.33
C ASN A 101 4.07 -29.74 4.44
N ILE A 102 4.86 -30.40 3.59
CA ILE A 102 5.80 -29.73 2.70
C ILE A 102 5.61 -30.16 1.25
N ARG A 103 5.75 -29.21 0.35
CA ARG A 103 5.66 -29.40 -1.10
C ARG A 103 6.79 -28.68 -1.80
N PHE A 104 7.12 -29.17 -2.98
CA PHE A 104 8.19 -28.63 -3.79
C PHE A 104 7.73 -28.31 -5.21
N VAL A 105 8.37 -27.34 -5.81
CA VAL A 105 8.25 -27.01 -7.24
C VAL A 105 9.64 -26.92 -7.83
N LEU A 106 9.79 -27.33 -9.08
CA LEU A 106 11.04 -27.28 -9.83
C LEU A 106 10.78 -26.58 -11.15
N ALA A 107 11.61 -25.61 -11.49
CA ALA A 107 11.54 -24.86 -12.74
C ALA A 107 12.93 -24.64 -13.34
N ARG A 108 12.95 -24.46 -14.66
CA ARG A 108 14.13 -24.04 -15.43
C ARG A 108 13.92 -22.64 -15.96
N LEU A 109 14.92 -21.79 -15.91
CA LEU A 109 14.88 -20.46 -16.51
C LEU A 109 15.00 -20.57 -18.05
N GLU A 110 14.02 -20.03 -18.74
CA GLU A 110 14.09 -19.78 -20.16
C GLU A 110 14.46 -18.32 -20.39
N LEU A 111 15.57 -18.09 -21.07
CA LEU A 111 16.07 -16.74 -21.32
C LEU A 111 15.21 -16.03 -22.36
N SER A 112 15.26 -14.70 -22.31
CA SER A 112 14.62 -13.84 -23.31
C SER A 112 15.13 -14.16 -24.72
N VAL A 113 14.20 -14.43 -25.64
CA VAL A 113 14.47 -14.65 -27.05
C VAL A 113 13.41 -13.98 -27.92
N ASN A 114 13.81 -13.38 -29.04
CA ASN A 114 12.90 -12.78 -30.02
C ASN A 114 11.88 -11.80 -29.41
N GLY A 115 12.34 -10.93 -28.50
CA GLY A 115 11.52 -9.93 -27.83
C GLY A 115 10.65 -10.47 -26.67
N LYS A 116 10.51 -11.79 -26.50
CA LYS A 116 9.83 -12.36 -25.35
C LYS A 116 10.66 -12.16 -24.08
N SER A 117 10.00 -11.85 -22.97
CA SER A 117 10.66 -11.80 -21.67
C SER A 117 11.12 -13.18 -21.22
N SER A 118 12.19 -13.25 -20.41
CA SER A 118 12.57 -14.49 -19.71
C SER A 118 11.39 -15.00 -18.85
N THR A 119 11.31 -16.31 -18.65
CA THR A 119 10.28 -16.93 -17.82
C THR A 119 10.84 -18.17 -17.11
N TRP A 120 10.30 -18.47 -15.92
CA TRP A 120 10.49 -19.78 -15.32
C TRP A 120 9.56 -20.77 -15.99
N ARG A 121 10.07 -21.89 -16.46
CA ARG A 121 9.25 -22.97 -16.99
C ARG A 121 9.20 -24.12 -16.01
N ALA A 122 8.03 -24.38 -15.47
CA ALA A 122 7.83 -25.44 -14.48
C ALA A 122 8.10 -26.81 -15.06
N VAL A 123 9.01 -27.56 -14.45
CA VAL A 123 9.22 -28.99 -14.72
C VAL A 123 8.13 -29.80 -14.03
N THR A 124 7.74 -29.42 -12.82
CA THR A 124 6.58 -29.96 -12.12
C THR A 124 5.30 -29.39 -12.72
N ARG A 125 4.73 -30.08 -13.72
CA ARG A 125 3.52 -29.64 -14.43
C ARG A 125 2.56 -30.75 -14.66
N ARG A 126 1.29 -30.44 -14.87
CA ARG A 126 0.20 -31.35 -15.22
C ARG A 126 -0.68 -30.73 -16.30
N THR A 127 -1.47 -31.57 -16.96
CA THR A 127 -2.55 -31.06 -17.81
C THR A 127 -3.83 -30.94 -16.98
N GLU A 128 -4.39 -29.76 -16.93
CA GLU A 128 -5.69 -29.49 -16.33
C GLU A 128 -6.78 -29.83 -17.35
N ALA A 129 -7.77 -30.63 -16.92
CA ALA A 129 -8.86 -31.08 -17.76
C ALA A 129 -9.84 -29.94 -18.09
N PHE A 130 -10.53 -30.07 -19.24
CA PHE A 130 -11.63 -29.21 -19.67
C PHE A 130 -12.77 -30.03 -20.26
N PRO A 131 -14.02 -29.86 -19.81
CA PRO A 131 -14.37 -29.20 -18.54
C PRO A 131 -13.93 -30.03 -17.34
N ASP A 132 -13.67 -29.36 -16.21
CA ASP A 132 -13.41 -30.04 -14.94
C ASP A 132 -14.66 -30.75 -14.40
N THR A 133 -14.42 -31.72 -13.51
CA THR A 133 -15.50 -32.38 -12.78
C THR A 133 -15.30 -32.18 -11.28
N PRO A 134 -16.24 -31.55 -10.58
CA PRO A 134 -17.52 -31.02 -11.06
C PRO A 134 -17.35 -29.82 -12.02
N ALA A 135 -18.36 -29.56 -12.83
CA ALA A 135 -18.34 -28.44 -13.79
C ALA A 135 -18.16 -27.09 -13.10
N PRO A 136 -17.39 -26.16 -13.69
CA PRO A 136 -17.21 -24.83 -13.14
C PRO A 136 -18.51 -24.04 -13.04
N THR A 137 -18.63 -23.18 -12.02
CA THR A 137 -19.75 -22.23 -11.84
C THR A 137 -19.21 -20.83 -11.57
N PRO A 138 -19.75 -19.79 -12.22
CA PRO A 138 -20.88 -19.80 -13.18
C PRO A 138 -20.47 -20.32 -14.57
N ALA A 139 -21.37 -21.07 -15.20
CA ALA A 139 -21.08 -21.71 -16.49
C ALA A 139 -20.88 -20.72 -17.65
N ASP A 140 -21.49 -19.54 -17.60
CA ASP A 140 -21.34 -18.47 -18.59
C ASP A 140 -19.94 -17.82 -18.58
N ARG A 141 -19.12 -18.12 -17.57
CA ARG A 141 -17.73 -17.70 -17.46
C ARG A 141 -16.74 -18.72 -18.05
N VAL A 142 -17.20 -19.87 -18.46
CA VAL A 142 -16.39 -20.91 -19.09
C VAL A 142 -16.15 -20.56 -20.55
N THR A 143 -15.04 -19.91 -20.82
CA THR A 143 -14.64 -19.43 -22.16
C THR A 143 -13.44 -20.19 -22.73
N GLY A 144 -12.83 -21.07 -21.98
CA GLY A 144 -11.75 -21.96 -22.41
C GLY A 144 -12.20 -22.93 -23.50
N THR A 145 -11.26 -23.43 -24.30
CA THR A 145 -11.53 -24.25 -25.48
C THR A 145 -10.96 -25.68 -25.39
N GLY A 146 -10.36 -26.02 -24.26
CA GLY A 146 -9.76 -27.35 -24.08
C GLY A 146 -8.79 -27.43 -22.91
N PRO A 147 -8.18 -28.60 -22.70
CA PRO A 147 -7.19 -28.80 -21.62
C PRO A 147 -6.02 -27.82 -21.73
N ARG A 148 -5.46 -27.45 -20.60
CA ARG A 148 -4.32 -26.56 -20.50
C ARG A 148 -3.24 -27.08 -19.56
N ASN A 149 -1.99 -26.75 -19.84
CA ASN A 149 -0.90 -27.01 -18.92
C ASN A 149 -0.96 -26.09 -17.73
N GLN A 150 -0.67 -26.63 -16.56
CA GLN A 150 -0.47 -25.90 -15.32
C GLN A 150 0.74 -26.43 -14.56
N ALA A 151 1.51 -25.53 -13.98
CA ALA A 151 2.47 -25.87 -12.97
C ALA A 151 1.75 -26.40 -11.71
N TYR A 152 2.38 -27.31 -10.99
CA TYR A 152 1.87 -27.80 -9.71
C TYR A 152 3.01 -28.04 -8.72
N THR A 153 2.68 -28.17 -7.44
CA THR A 153 3.61 -28.51 -6.39
C THR A 153 3.60 -30.00 -6.09
N GLU A 154 4.75 -30.64 -6.16
CA GLU A 154 4.92 -32.05 -5.78
C GLU A 154 4.94 -32.16 -4.26
N ALA A 155 4.03 -32.96 -3.67
CA ALA A 155 4.05 -33.22 -2.23
C ALA A 155 5.26 -34.10 -1.89
N ALA A 156 5.90 -33.86 -0.74
CA ALA A 156 7.05 -34.65 -0.34
C ALA A 156 6.74 -36.17 -0.15
N THR A 157 5.46 -36.50 0.01
CA THR A 157 4.98 -37.87 0.02
C THR A 157 5.06 -38.59 -1.34
N ALA A 158 5.24 -37.87 -2.45
CA ALA A 158 5.37 -38.45 -3.79
C ALA A 158 6.79 -38.87 -4.11
N GLY A 159 7.78 -38.24 -3.51
CA GLY A 159 9.20 -38.56 -3.61
C GLY A 159 9.73 -39.27 -2.35
N THR A 160 10.99 -39.06 -2.04
CA THR A 160 11.61 -39.60 -0.82
C THR A 160 11.95 -38.45 0.15
N TRP A 161 11.29 -38.42 1.28
CA TRP A 161 11.50 -37.47 2.35
C TRP A 161 12.27 -38.11 3.51
N VAL A 162 13.35 -37.46 3.94
CA VAL A 162 14.20 -37.92 5.05
C VAL A 162 14.34 -36.76 6.03
N ASP A 163 13.98 -37.03 7.28
CA ASP A 163 14.28 -36.17 8.44
C ASP A 163 15.49 -36.75 9.18
N ASN A 164 16.59 -36.02 9.21
CA ASN A 164 17.84 -36.48 9.87
C ASN A 164 17.80 -36.35 11.39
N GLN A 165 16.67 -35.86 11.96
CA GLN A 165 16.43 -35.66 13.39
C GLN A 165 17.35 -34.64 14.08
N ASP A 166 18.11 -33.88 13.31
CA ASP A 166 19.02 -32.82 13.76
C ASP A 166 18.60 -31.42 13.26
N GLY A 167 17.40 -31.33 12.64
CA GLY A 167 16.86 -30.14 12.02
C GLY A 167 17.26 -29.98 10.55
N THR A 168 18.00 -30.93 10.01
CA THR A 168 18.26 -31.02 8.57
C THR A 168 17.38 -32.06 7.93
N TYR A 169 17.08 -31.86 6.64
CA TYR A 169 16.19 -32.72 5.88
C TYR A 169 16.71 -32.89 4.46
N GLN A 170 16.29 -33.99 3.83
CA GLN A 170 16.55 -34.27 2.43
C GLN A 170 15.27 -34.65 1.70
N TYR A 171 15.10 -34.12 0.51
CA TYR A 171 14.02 -34.49 -0.40
C TYR A 171 14.56 -34.90 -1.76
N THR A 172 14.18 -36.11 -2.23
CA THR A 172 14.46 -36.56 -3.59
C THR A 172 13.16 -36.51 -4.39
N PHE A 173 13.15 -35.73 -5.47
CA PHE A 173 11.97 -35.65 -6.35
C PHE A 173 11.57 -36.98 -6.94
N SER A 174 10.27 -37.19 -7.11
CA SER A 174 9.76 -38.34 -7.90
C SER A 174 10.00 -38.12 -9.40
N LYS A 175 9.92 -36.88 -9.86
CA LYS A 175 10.10 -36.42 -11.24
C LYS A 175 11.59 -36.35 -11.61
N SER A 176 11.99 -36.99 -12.72
CA SER A 176 13.30 -36.79 -13.32
C SER A 176 13.30 -35.60 -14.26
N LEU A 177 14.40 -34.84 -14.29
CA LEU A 177 14.68 -33.79 -15.28
C LEU A 177 15.02 -34.41 -16.66
N ILE A 178 15.53 -35.64 -16.69
CA ILE A 178 15.97 -36.31 -17.91
C ILE A 178 14.77 -36.96 -18.59
N GLY A 179 14.70 -36.84 -19.94
CA GLY A 179 13.65 -37.46 -20.74
C GLY A 179 12.37 -36.64 -20.91
N ASP A 180 12.33 -35.42 -20.39
CA ASP A 180 11.21 -34.50 -20.68
C ASP A 180 11.41 -33.90 -22.09
N ALA A 181 10.50 -34.25 -23.01
CA ALA A 181 10.60 -33.82 -24.41
C ALA A 181 10.31 -32.32 -24.61
N GLU A 182 9.47 -31.69 -23.72
CA GLU A 182 9.13 -30.28 -23.83
C GLU A 182 10.16 -29.41 -23.13
N ILE A 183 10.83 -29.93 -22.10
CA ILE A 183 11.84 -29.22 -21.32
C ILE A 183 13.11 -30.06 -21.31
N PRO A 184 13.86 -30.14 -22.42
CA PRO A 184 15.09 -30.93 -22.48
C PRO A 184 16.06 -30.51 -21.39
N TYR A 185 16.58 -31.45 -20.63
CA TYR A 185 17.52 -31.19 -19.56
C TYR A 185 18.86 -30.71 -20.12
N ASP A 186 19.34 -29.57 -19.60
CA ASP A 186 20.70 -29.07 -19.81
C ASP A 186 21.24 -28.56 -18.46
N ALA A 187 22.27 -29.24 -17.97
CA ALA A 187 22.88 -28.93 -16.68
C ALA A 187 23.52 -27.52 -16.60
N ARG A 188 23.75 -26.88 -17.74
CA ARG A 188 24.33 -25.52 -17.81
C ARG A 188 23.30 -24.41 -17.62
N LEU A 189 22.01 -24.73 -17.78
CA LEU A 189 20.94 -23.76 -17.63
C LEU A 189 20.57 -23.56 -16.16
N THR A 190 20.12 -22.39 -15.83
CA THR A 190 19.69 -22.02 -14.49
C THR A 190 18.39 -22.76 -14.12
N HIS A 191 18.38 -23.39 -12.97
CA HIS A 191 17.22 -24.05 -12.41
C HIS A 191 16.88 -23.43 -11.04
N ARG A 192 15.64 -23.60 -10.61
CA ARG A 192 15.18 -23.17 -9.30
C ARG A 192 14.33 -24.26 -8.67
N VAL A 193 14.60 -24.55 -7.41
CA VAL A 193 13.72 -25.29 -6.52
C VAL A 193 13.05 -24.33 -5.58
N GLY A 194 11.75 -24.47 -5.41
CA GLY A 194 10.98 -23.78 -4.40
C GLY A 194 10.29 -24.77 -3.47
N LEU A 195 10.10 -24.41 -2.23
CA LEU A 195 9.31 -25.18 -1.26
C LEU A 195 8.22 -24.33 -0.62
N GLU A 196 7.12 -24.99 -0.25
CA GLU A 196 6.10 -24.45 0.65
C GLU A 196 5.92 -25.37 1.85
N ILE A 197 5.92 -24.81 3.03
CA ILE A 197 5.48 -25.46 4.27
C ILE A 197 4.11 -24.91 4.61
N ARG A 198 3.18 -25.77 5.03
CA ARG A 198 1.83 -25.35 5.37
C ARG A 198 1.16 -26.30 6.35
N THR A 199 0.20 -25.78 7.09
CA THR A 199 -0.72 -26.60 7.87
C THR A 199 -1.45 -27.59 6.95
N SER A 200 -1.54 -28.84 7.39
CA SER A 200 -2.39 -29.85 6.77
C SER A 200 -3.39 -30.35 7.82
N PRO A 201 -4.71 -30.23 7.56
CA PRO A 201 -5.72 -30.53 8.58
C PRO A 201 -5.75 -32.02 8.99
N ASN A 202 -5.15 -32.88 8.19
CA ASN A 202 -5.13 -34.34 8.42
C ASN A 202 -3.76 -34.86 8.85
N VAL A 203 -2.79 -33.99 9.12
CA VAL A 203 -1.42 -34.35 9.50
C VAL A 203 -1.04 -33.62 10.78
N SER A 204 -0.72 -34.38 11.81
CA SER A 204 -0.26 -33.81 13.10
C SER A 204 1.23 -33.48 13.02
N PRO A 205 1.65 -32.31 13.56
CA PRO A 205 0.85 -31.27 14.21
C PRO A 205 0.03 -30.46 13.19
N THR A 206 -1.14 -29.97 13.62
CA THR A 206 -2.12 -29.28 12.75
C THR A 206 -1.94 -27.76 12.68
N ASN A 207 -0.95 -27.22 13.39
CA ASN A 207 -0.69 -25.78 13.54
C ASN A 207 0.72 -25.39 13.09
N ILE A 208 1.23 -26.00 12.03
CA ILE A 208 2.54 -25.68 11.47
C ILE A 208 2.43 -24.34 10.73
N PRO A 209 3.26 -23.33 11.10
CA PRO A 209 3.32 -22.06 10.39
C PRO A 209 3.70 -22.23 8.90
N ALA A 210 3.15 -21.38 8.04
CA ALA A 210 3.51 -21.37 6.62
C ALA A 210 4.92 -20.80 6.44
N ASN A 211 5.65 -21.33 5.47
CA ASN A 211 6.94 -20.78 5.04
C ASN A 211 7.19 -21.12 3.56
N ASN A 212 7.90 -20.24 2.86
CA ASN A 212 8.40 -20.47 1.51
C ASN A 212 9.92 -20.25 1.48
N ALA A 213 10.60 -21.02 0.64
CA ALA A 213 12.00 -20.78 0.32
C ALA A 213 12.28 -21.17 -1.13
N VAL A 214 13.20 -20.45 -1.75
CA VAL A 214 13.67 -20.74 -3.10
C VAL A 214 15.18 -20.91 -3.14
N PHE A 215 15.67 -21.73 -4.06
CA PHE A 215 17.08 -21.93 -4.31
C PHE A 215 17.33 -22.00 -5.82
N THR A 216 18.00 -20.99 -6.33
CA THR A 216 18.39 -20.91 -7.75
C THR A 216 19.78 -21.48 -7.90
N PHE A 217 19.98 -22.39 -8.84
CA PHE A 217 21.23 -23.15 -8.95
C PHE A 217 21.57 -23.53 -10.39
N SER A 218 22.85 -23.84 -10.62
CA SER A 218 23.32 -24.52 -11.82
C SER A 218 23.45 -26.01 -11.52
N PRO A 219 22.71 -26.90 -12.20
CA PRO A 219 22.85 -28.34 -11.99
C PRO A 219 24.28 -28.88 -12.22
N ALA A 220 25.03 -28.25 -13.13
CA ALA A 220 26.41 -28.65 -13.44
C ALA A 220 27.37 -28.52 -12.25
N THR A 221 27.09 -27.56 -11.33
CA THR A 221 27.96 -27.28 -10.19
C THR A 221 27.26 -27.48 -8.84
N GLY A 222 25.94 -27.51 -8.81
CA GLY A 222 25.14 -27.46 -7.59
C GLY A 222 25.20 -26.11 -6.85
N SER A 223 25.95 -25.14 -7.43
CA SER A 223 26.20 -23.86 -6.77
C SER A 223 24.99 -22.94 -6.81
N LEU A 224 24.78 -22.19 -5.73
CA LEU A 224 23.80 -21.11 -5.64
C LEU A 224 24.11 -20.03 -6.69
N ILE A 225 23.07 -19.58 -7.37
CA ILE A 225 23.06 -18.40 -8.23
C ILE A 225 22.31 -17.31 -7.47
N ALA A 226 23.00 -16.32 -7.00
CA ALA A 226 22.41 -15.26 -6.15
C ALA A 226 21.41 -14.38 -6.94
N GLU A 227 21.72 -14.09 -8.21
CA GLU A 227 20.86 -13.31 -9.10
C GLU A 227 20.56 -14.12 -10.35
N SER A 228 19.30 -14.46 -10.56
CA SER A 228 18.87 -15.23 -11.74
C SER A 228 18.81 -14.41 -13.02
N GLY A 229 18.86 -13.07 -12.90
CA GLY A 229 18.61 -12.13 -13.99
C GLY A 229 17.12 -11.89 -14.24
N ARG A 230 16.25 -12.24 -13.27
CA ARG A 230 14.79 -12.05 -13.31
C ARG A 230 14.24 -11.54 -11.99
N GLU A 231 14.98 -10.75 -11.27
CA GLU A 231 14.55 -10.02 -10.08
C GLU A 231 13.91 -8.69 -10.52
N ILE A 232 12.61 -8.73 -10.89
CA ILE A 232 11.89 -7.62 -11.55
C ILE A 232 11.08 -6.80 -10.55
N VAL A 233 10.44 -7.48 -9.61
CA VAL A 233 9.66 -6.90 -8.50
C VAL A 233 9.86 -7.79 -7.28
N ASP A 234 9.65 -7.25 -6.09
CA ASP A 234 9.78 -7.98 -4.84
C ASP A 234 8.50 -7.96 -3.98
N ASN A 235 8.55 -8.64 -2.85
CA ASN A 235 7.44 -8.67 -1.91
C ASN A 235 7.19 -7.31 -1.26
N ASP A 236 8.23 -6.51 -0.99
CA ASP A 236 8.09 -5.25 -0.28
C ASP A 236 7.26 -4.26 -1.09
N THR A 237 7.42 -4.24 -2.41
CA THR A 237 6.61 -3.39 -3.30
C THR A 237 5.14 -3.81 -3.32
N CYS A 238 4.84 -5.10 -3.26
CA CYS A 238 3.48 -5.61 -3.14
C CYS A 238 2.89 -5.32 -1.76
N ASN A 239 3.69 -5.55 -0.71
CA ASN A 239 3.28 -5.43 0.68
C ASN A 239 3.11 -3.96 1.13
N ALA A 240 3.54 -2.98 0.34
CA ALA A 240 3.18 -1.59 0.54
C ALA A 240 1.65 -1.36 0.53
N CYS A 241 0.90 -2.21 -0.20
CA CYS A 241 -0.57 -2.17 -0.26
C CYS A 241 -1.21 -3.41 0.37
N HIS A 242 -0.58 -4.59 0.27
CA HIS A 242 -1.13 -5.87 0.72
C HIS A 242 -0.70 -6.25 2.14
N ASP A 243 0.14 -5.46 2.81
CA ASP A 243 0.73 -5.71 4.13
C ASP A 243 1.54 -7.03 4.19
N ASN A 244 0.90 -8.13 3.92
CA ASN A 244 1.50 -9.45 3.83
C ASN A 244 0.76 -10.23 2.75
N LEU A 245 1.26 -10.10 1.52
CA LEU A 245 0.69 -10.80 0.36
C LEU A 245 0.73 -12.31 0.60
N SER A 246 -0.43 -12.96 0.70
CA SER A 246 -0.53 -14.40 0.88
C SER A 246 -1.75 -14.98 0.16
N PHE A 247 -1.53 -16.11 -0.54
CA PHE A 247 -2.55 -16.79 -1.33
C PHE A 247 -2.52 -18.30 -1.12
N HIS A 248 -3.43 -19.00 -1.78
CA HIS A 248 -3.55 -20.45 -1.73
C HIS A 248 -3.74 -20.99 -0.30
N GLY A 249 -4.59 -20.29 0.49
CA GLY A 249 -4.86 -20.62 1.90
C GLY A 249 -3.68 -20.24 2.78
N ASP A 250 -3.13 -19.04 2.54
CA ASP A 250 -2.04 -18.41 3.27
C ASP A 250 -0.72 -19.19 3.29
N ALA A 251 -0.56 -20.12 2.33
CA ALA A 251 0.63 -20.97 2.25
C ALA A 251 1.71 -20.40 1.30
N ARG A 252 1.37 -19.42 0.45
CA ARG A 252 2.26 -18.87 -0.56
C ARG A 252 2.28 -17.35 -0.49
N PHE A 253 3.43 -16.80 -0.18
CA PHE A 253 3.63 -15.37 0.04
C PHE A 253 4.98 -14.85 -0.52
N ASP A 254 5.87 -15.72 -0.98
CA ASP A 254 7.12 -15.35 -1.63
C ASP A 254 6.91 -15.20 -3.14
N LEU A 255 7.18 -14.01 -3.67
CA LEU A 255 6.99 -13.70 -5.08
C LEU A 255 7.90 -14.51 -5.99
N GLN A 256 9.11 -14.80 -5.55
CA GLN A 256 10.06 -15.66 -6.30
C GLN A 256 9.54 -17.10 -6.40
N TYR A 257 8.84 -17.55 -5.35
CA TYR A 257 8.14 -18.83 -5.37
C TYR A 257 6.91 -18.80 -6.28
N CYS A 258 6.10 -17.72 -6.21
CA CYS A 258 4.90 -17.55 -7.06
C CYS A 258 5.24 -17.63 -8.54
N ALA A 259 6.34 -16.97 -8.96
CA ALA A 259 6.78 -16.92 -10.35
C ALA A 259 7.15 -18.28 -10.95
N MET A 260 7.38 -19.30 -10.12
CA MET A 260 7.68 -20.66 -10.60
C MET A 260 6.44 -21.42 -11.09
N CYS A 261 5.24 -21.00 -10.67
CA CYS A 261 3.97 -21.62 -11.10
C CYS A 261 3.16 -20.68 -11.98
N HIS A 262 3.23 -19.37 -11.72
CA HIS A 262 2.60 -18.34 -12.54
C HIS A 262 3.56 -17.91 -13.66
N GLU A 263 3.70 -18.77 -14.66
CA GLU A 263 4.66 -18.66 -15.75
C GLU A 263 3.96 -18.74 -17.12
N SER A 264 4.65 -18.36 -18.20
CA SER A 264 4.05 -18.11 -19.52
C SER A 264 3.38 -19.31 -20.18
N TYR A 265 3.56 -20.51 -19.67
CA TYR A 265 2.96 -21.75 -20.20
C TYR A 265 1.79 -22.28 -19.36
N SER A 266 1.45 -21.58 -18.27
CA SER A 266 0.38 -21.95 -17.35
C SER A 266 -0.90 -21.15 -17.62
N PHE A 267 -2.02 -21.86 -17.76
CA PHE A 267 -3.33 -21.28 -18.09
C PHE A 267 -4.43 -21.91 -17.24
N ASP A 268 -5.45 -21.13 -16.95
CA ASP A 268 -6.72 -21.65 -16.48
C ASP A 268 -7.48 -22.28 -17.65
N ALA A 269 -7.75 -23.59 -17.55
CA ALA A 269 -8.39 -24.34 -18.63
C ALA A 269 -9.85 -23.87 -18.85
N GLN A 270 -10.55 -23.48 -17.79
CA GLN A 270 -11.98 -23.13 -17.83
C GLN A 270 -12.21 -21.73 -18.41
N SER A 271 -11.49 -20.72 -17.99
CA SER A 271 -11.59 -19.36 -18.55
C SER A 271 -10.73 -19.16 -19.80
N GLY A 272 -9.71 -19.99 -20.00
CA GLY A 272 -8.71 -19.82 -21.05
C GLY A 272 -7.71 -18.70 -20.77
N ASN A 273 -7.79 -18.02 -19.63
CA ASN A 273 -6.90 -16.94 -19.27
C ASN A 273 -5.51 -17.45 -18.88
N SER A 274 -4.48 -16.71 -19.30
CA SER A 274 -3.13 -16.92 -18.81
C SER A 274 -3.06 -16.61 -17.31
N ILE A 275 -2.40 -17.49 -16.56
CA ILE A 275 -2.06 -17.26 -15.16
C ILE A 275 -0.57 -16.87 -14.99
N ASP A 276 0.12 -16.51 -16.08
CA ASP A 276 1.44 -15.88 -16.01
C ASP A 276 1.38 -14.64 -15.13
N LEU A 277 2.32 -14.53 -14.18
CA LEU A 277 2.35 -13.47 -13.17
C LEU A 277 2.27 -12.08 -13.80
N LYS A 278 3.06 -11.81 -14.87
CA LYS A 278 3.05 -10.53 -15.56
C LYS A 278 1.71 -10.19 -16.22
N VAL A 279 0.98 -11.19 -16.73
CA VAL A 279 -0.33 -10.98 -17.37
C VAL A 279 -1.40 -10.86 -16.28
N MET A 280 -1.43 -11.81 -15.37
CA MET A 280 -2.46 -11.95 -14.35
C MET A 280 -2.49 -10.74 -13.41
N ILE A 281 -1.34 -10.33 -12.88
CA ILE A 281 -1.27 -9.21 -11.93
C ILE A 281 -1.65 -7.88 -12.59
N HIS A 282 -1.17 -7.63 -13.80
CA HIS A 282 -1.56 -6.41 -14.53
C HIS A 282 -3.07 -6.38 -14.80
N LYS A 283 -3.67 -7.50 -15.27
CA LYS A 283 -5.12 -7.58 -15.53
C LYS A 283 -5.96 -7.42 -14.26
N ILE A 284 -5.55 -8.04 -13.15
CA ILE A 284 -6.25 -7.92 -11.86
C ILE A 284 -6.28 -6.45 -11.42
N HIS A 285 -5.12 -5.76 -11.42
CA HIS A 285 -5.06 -4.37 -10.99
C HIS A 285 -5.70 -3.39 -11.99
N ALA A 286 -5.71 -3.72 -13.28
CA ALA A 286 -6.44 -2.92 -14.28
C ALA A 286 -7.96 -3.07 -14.11
N GLY A 287 -8.46 -4.25 -13.77
CA GLY A 287 -9.83 -4.55 -13.39
C GLY A 287 -10.89 -3.78 -14.18
N ALA A 288 -11.64 -2.92 -13.51
CA ALA A 288 -12.70 -2.10 -14.11
C ALA A 288 -12.20 -1.13 -15.21
N LYS A 289 -10.90 -0.90 -15.33
CA LYS A 289 -10.29 -0.03 -16.34
C LYS A 289 -9.87 -0.78 -17.60
N LEU A 290 -9.92 -2.12 -17.62
CA LEU A 290 -9.62 -2.92 -18.82
C LEU A 290 -10.56 -2.52 -19.96
N PRO A 291 -10.02 -2.29 -21.18
CA PRO A 291 -10.86 -2.00 -22.36
C PRO A 291 -11.95 -3.05 -22.62
N SER A 292 -11.63 -4.34 -22.45
CA SER A 292 -12.58 -5.44 -22.60
C SER A 292 -13.74 -5.37 -21.58
N VAL A 293 -13.42 -5.04 -20.32
CA VAL A 293 -14.42 -4.89 -19.25
C VAL A 293 -15.30 -3.67 -19.51
N ARG A 294 -14.72 -2.53 -19.91
CA ARG A 294 -15.47 -1.32 -20.30
C ARG A 294 -16.39 -1.54 -21.49
N ALA A 295 -16.07 -2.48 -22.35
CA ALA A 295 -16.92 -2.91 -23.46
C ALA A 295 -18.03 -3.88 -23.04
N GLY A 296 -18.20 -4.15 -21.74
CA GLY A 296 -19.23 -5.04 -21.19
C GLY A 296 -18.78 -6.50 -21.03
N GLY A 297 -17.48 -6.78 -21.19
CA GLY A 297 -16.89 -8.07 -20.89
C GLY A 297 -16.54 -8.25 -19.41
N PHE A 298 -15.80 -9.28 -19.12
CA PHE A 298 -15.32 -9.59 -17.76
C PHE A 298 -13.87 -10.11 -17.79
N TYR A 299 -13.20 -10.06 -16.64
CA TYR A 299 -11.94 -10.74 -16.41
C TYR A 299 -11.96 -11.47 -15.08
N GLY A 300 -11.65 -12.76 -15.11
CA GLY A 300 -11.57 -13.59 -13.91
C GLY A 300 -10.90 -14.93 -14.18
N ILE A 301 -10.69 -15.68 -13.11
CA ILE A 301 -9.97 -16.95 -13.11
C ILE A 301 -10.73 -17.96 -12.25
N PHE A 302 -10.83 -19.21 -12.71
CA PHE A 302 -11.33 -20.32 -11.91
C PHE A 302 -10.22 -20.83 -10.98
N GLY A 303 -10.48 -20.76 -9.68
CA GLY A 303 -9.59 -21.25 -8.64
C GLY A 303 -9.97 -22.65 -8.12
N ARG A 304 -9.45 -22.95 -6.94
CA ARG A 304 -9.74 -24.23 -6.26
C ARG A 304 -11.24 -24.44 -6.09
N GLY A 305 -11.70 -25.67 -6.38
CA GLY A 305 -13.13 -26.04 -6.28
C GLY A 305 -13.98 -25.46 -7.41
N ASN A 306 -13.35 -25.07 -8.52
CA ASN A 306 -14.01 -24.49 -9.69
C ASN A 306 -14.81 -23.20 -9.37
N THR A 307 -14.35 -22.44 -8.38
CA THR A 307 -14.93 -21.16 -8.01
C THR A 307 -14.32 -20.05 -8.87
N PHE A 308 -15.17 -19.32 -9.59
CA PHE A 308 -14.76 -18.17 -10.37
C PHE A 308 -14.51 -16.96 -9.47
N THR A 309 -13.35 -16.36 -9.59
CA THR A 309 -13.05 -15.06 -8.98
C THR A 309 -13.09 -14.01 -10.08
N ASP A 310 -14.06 -13.10 -9.99
CA ASP A 310 -14.24 -11.98 -10.92
C ASP A 310 -13.43 -10.79 -10.44
N TYR A 311 -12.52 -10.31 -11.28
CA TYR A 311 -11.68 -9.14 -11.02
C TYR A 311 -12.14 -7.90 -11.78
N SER A 312 -13.28 -7.97 -12.49
CA SER A 312 -13.77 -6.87 -13.33
C SER A 312 -14.13 -5.62 -12.53
N GLU A 313 -14.41 -5.74 -11.25
CA GLU A 313 -14.75 -4.62 -10.37
C GLU A 313 -13.57 -4.08 -9.57
N VAL A 314 -12.40 -4.67 -9.70
CA VAL A 314 -11.19 -4.18 -9.02
C VAL A 314 -10.89 -2.75 -9.46
N ARG A 315 -10.71 -1.87 -8.48
CA ARG A 315 -10.40 -0.45 -8.68
C ARG A 315 -9.05 -0.14 -8.06
N PHE A 316 -8.04 -0.12 -8.88
CA PHE A 316 -6.71 0.30 -8.45
C PHE A 316 -6.74 1.77 -8.02
N THR A 317 -6.27 2.05 -6.82
CA THR A 317 -6.39 3.37 -6.17
C THR A 317 -5.48 4.45 -6.78
N GLN A 318 -4.51 4.03 -7.58
CA GLN A 318 -3.55 4.91 -8.26
C GLN A 318 -3.83 4.98 -9.77
N ASP A 319 -3.09 5.84 -10.46
CA ASP A 319 -3.03 5.81 -11.92
C ASP A 319 -2.28 4.55 -12.38
N LEU A 320 -2.87 3.79 -13.30
CA LEU A 320 -2.27 2.57 -13.85
C LEU A 320 -0.96 2.82 -14.62
N ARG A 321 -0.72 4.07 -15.06
CA ARG A 321 0.55 4.47 -15.72
C ARG A 321 1.72 4.54 -14.75
N ASN A 322 1.46 4.49 -13.45
CA ASN A 322 2.51 4.54 -12.42
C ASN A 322 3.20 3.18 -12.24
N CYS A 323 3.90 2.73 -13.27
CA CYS A 323 4.60 1.43 -13.28
C CYS A 323 5.60 1.30 -12.12
N GLN A 324 6.22 2.41 -11.71
CA GLN A 324 7.23 2.43 -10.65
C GLN A 324 6.68 2.18 -9.24
N THR A 325 5.36 2.07 -9.07
CA THR A 325 4.79 1.60 -7.81
C THR A 325 5.26 0.19 -7.47
N CYS A 326 5.34 -0.68 -8.48
CA CYS A 326 5.83 -2.07 -8.34
C CYS A 326 7.25 -2.24 -8.88
N HIS A 327 7.57 -1.60 -10.03
CA HIS A 327 8.88 -1.68 -10.68
C HIS A 327 9.81 -0.60 -10.15
N GLN A 328 10.36 -0.78 -8.96
CA GLN A 328 11.21 0.21 -8.29
C GLN A 328 12.67 0.10 -8.75
N GLU A 329 13.05 0.86 -9.79
CA GLU A 329 14.40 0.84 -10.37
C GLU A 329 15.51 1.30 -9.38
N SER A 330 15.14 1.92 -8.27
CA SER A 330 16.07 2.30 -7.20
C SER A 330 16.31 1.22 -6.16
N ASP A 331 15.57 0.11 -6.24
CA ASP A 331 15.71 -1.01 -5.33
C ASP A 331 16.84 -1.93 -5.81
N THR A 332 17.79 -2.22 -4.93
CA THR A 332 18.94 -3.08 -5.22
C THR A 332 18.58 -4.56 -5.29
N ASP A 333 17.46 -4.96 -4.68
CA ASP A 333 16.99 -6.34 -4.67
C ASP A 333 16.21 -6.68 -5.97
N THR A 334 15.86 -5.65 -6.78
CA THR A 334 15.21 -5.80 -8.09
C THR A 334 16.00 -5.19 -9.26
N PRO A 335 17.22 -5.66 -9.53
CA PRO A 335 18.09 -5.08 -10.56
C PRO A 335 17.51 -5.11 -11.98
N GLN A 336 16.47 -5.92 -12.23
CA GLN A 336 15.76 -5.96 -13.51
C GLN A 336 14.41 -5.21 -13.46
N ALA A 337 14.17 -4.37 -12.48
CA ALA A 337 12.94 -3.58 -12.38
C ALA A 337 12.64 -2.75 -13.63
N SER A 338 13.69 -2.25 -14.32
CA SER A 338 13.58 -1.50 -15.58
C SER A 338 12.97 -2.29 -16.76
N ASN A 339 12.74 -3.60 -16.62
CA ASN A 339 12.16 -4.44 -17.69
C ASN A 339 10.79 -3.93 -18.16
N TRP A 340 10.02 -3.22 -17.33
CA TRP A 340 8.74 -2.62 -17.73
C TRP A 340 8.88 -1.66 -18.94
N ARG A 341 10.04 -1.07 -19.15
CA ARG A 341 10.31 -0.11 -20.24
C ARG A 341 11.34 -0.56 -21.25
N ILE A 342 12.16 -1.58 -20.95
CA ILE A 342 13.21 -2.05 -21.86
C ILE A 342 12.87 -3.39 -22.52
N THR A 343 12.03 -4.22 -21.92
CA THR A 343 11.63 -5.55 -22.44
C THR A 343 10.18 -5.51 -22.89
N VAL A 344 9.92 -4.72 -23.93
CA VAL A 344 8.57 -4.53 -24.48
C VAL A 344 8.11 -5.77 -25.25
N ASN A 345 6.93 -6.30 -24.94
CA ASN A 345 6.36 -7.48 -25.58
C ASN A 345 4.83 -7.47 -25.55
N ARG A 346 4.21 -8.27 -26.41
CA ARG A 346 2.76 -8.32 -26.60
C ARG A 346 2.02 -8.77 -25.36
N GLU A 347 2.54 -9.74 -24.60
CA GLU A 347 1.89 -10.28 -23.41
C GLU A 347 1.79 -9.24 -22.30
N ALA A 348 2.90 -8.52 -22.03
CA ALA A 348 2.92 -7.50 -21.00
C ALA A 348 2.04 -6.29 -21.37
N CYS A 349 2.15 -5.78 -22.61
CA CYS A 349 1.36 -4.65 -23.08
C CYS A 349 -0.13 -5.02 -23.19
N GLY A 350 -0.45 -6.18 -23.77
CA GLY A 350 -1.79 -6.70 -23.91
C GLY A 350 -2.51 -7.04 -22.61
N ALA A 351 -1.78 -7.11 -21.49
CA ALA A 351 -2.38 -7.29 -20.18
C ALA A 351 -3.23 -6.06 -19.76
N CYS A 352 -2.84 -4.85 -20.16
CA CYS A 352 -3.62 -3.63 -19.92
C CYS A 352 -4.34 -3.15 -21.20
N HIS A 353 -3.71 -3.29 -22.36
CA HIS A 353 -4.26 -2.92 -23.68
C HIS A 353 -4.94 -4.13 -24.35
N ASP A 354 -5.90 -4.74 -23.66
CA ASP A 354 -6.48 -6.03 -24.04
C ASP A 354 -7.51 -5.96 -25.19
N ASN A 355 -7.74 -4.78 -25.75
CA ASN A 355 -8.47 -4.58 -26.98
C ASN A 355 -7.56 -4.47 -28.23
N VAL A 356 -6.23 -4.56 -28.05
CA VAL A 356 -5.28 -4.54 -29.16
C VAL A 356 -5.13 -5.92 -29.76
N ASN A 357 -5.27 -6.05 -31.07
CA ASN A 357 -4.93 -7.25 -31.81
C ASN A 357 -3.59 -7.07 -32.54
N PHE A 358 -2.54 -7.62 -31.99
CA PHE A 358 -1.19 -7.48 -32.53
C PHE A 358 -0.98 -8.25 -33.84
N ASP A 359 -1.78 -9.29 -34.12
CA ASP A 359 -1.63 -10.08 -35.35
C ASP A 359 -2.26 -9.38 -36.56
N THR A 360 -3.33 -8.59 -36.33
CA THR A 360 -4.03 -7.84 -37.41
C THR A 360 -3.70 -6.35 -37.41
N GLY A 361 -3.10 -5.83 -36.33
CA GLY A 361 -2.87 -4.40 -36.13
C GLY A 361 -4.13 -3.62 -35.71
N SER A 362 -5.25 -4.29 -35.43
CA SER A 362 -6.47 -3.63 -34.96
C SER A 362 -6.20 -2.98 -33.60
N ASN A 363 -6.60 -1.72 -33.44
CA ASN A 363 -6.27 -0.85 -32.30
C ASN A 363 -4.77 -0.65 -32.06
N HIS A 364 -3.92 -0.95 -33.06
CA HIS A 364 -2.47 -0.75 -33.05
C HIS A 364 -2.01 0.06 -34.29
N GLY A 365 -2.75 1.10 -34.63
CA GLY A 365 -2.45 1.94 -35.78
C GLY A 365 -2.46 1.21 -37.15
N GLY A 366 -3.09 0.05 -37.21
CA GLY A 366 -3.11 -0.80 -38.42
C GLY A 366 -1.82 -1.62 -38.64
N VAL A 367 -0.91 -1.62 -37.68
CA VAL A 367 0.40 -2.31 -37.79
C VAL A 367 0.34 -3.64 -37.05
N ALA A 368 0.44 -4.73 -37.79
CA ALA A 368 0.69 -6.04 -37.18
C ALA A 368 2.15 -6.13 -36.68
N ALA A 369 2.38 -6.76 -35.52
CA ALA A 369 3.70 -6.85 -34.95
C ALA A 369 3.90 -8.15 -34.13
N THR A 370 5.10 -8.70 -34.21
CA THR A 370 5.59 -9.78 -33.37
C THR A 370 6.47 -9.23 -32.23
N ASP A 371 6.76 -10.05 -31.21
CA ASP A 371 7.49 -9.58 -30.03
C ASP A 371 8.88 -9.00 -30.36
N ASP A 372 9.60 -9.55 -31.33
CA ASP A 372 10.90 -9.06 -31.81
C ASP A 372 10.83 -7.70 -32.50
N GLN A 373 9.65 -7.30 -32.95
CA GLN A 373 9.40 -6.01 -33.62
C GLN A 373 8.99 -4.90 -32.66
N CYS A 374 8.44 -5.23 -31.48
CA CYS A 374 7.94 -4.24 -30.50
C CYS A 374 9.01 -3.22 -30.12
N GLY A 375 10.24 -3.67 -29.90
CA GLY A 375 11.37 -2.83 -29.52
C GLY A 375 11.79 -1.79 -30.57
N THR A 376 11.43 -1.99 -31.84
CA THR A 376 11.72 -1.04 -32.92
C THR A 376 11.01 0.31 -32.70
N CYS A 377 9.72 0.24 -32.29
CA CYS A 377 8.91 1.45 -32.06
C CYS A 377 8.88 1.85 -30.58
N HIS A 378 8.83 0.87 -29.67
CA HIS A 378 8.60 1.08 -28.25
C HIS A 378 9.84 0.87 -27.37
N GLY A 379 10.96 0.44 -27.94
CA GLY A 379 12.19 0.22 -27.17
C GLY A 379 12.77 1.52 -26.59
N PRO A 380 13.65 1.41 -25.57
CA PRO A 380 14.16 2.57 -24.83
C PRO A 380 14.95 3.56 -25.70
N ASN A 381 15.52 3.08 -26.79
CA ASN A 381 16.32 3.88 -27.72
C ASN A 381 15.59 4.19 -29.04
N SER A 382 14.30 3.87 -29.15
CA SER A 382 13.51 4.15 -30.36
C SER A 382 13.46 5.65 -30.64
N SER A 383 13.70 6.02 -31.88
CA SER A 383 13.52 7.40 -32.41
C SER A 383 12.23 7.56 -33.21
N ILE A 384 11.46 6.48 -33.37
CA ILE A 384 10.16 6.54 -34.06
C ILE A 384 9.25 7.52 -33.34
N SER A 385 8.55 8.38 -34.10
CA SER A 385 7.73 9.47 -33.57
C SER A 385 8.49 10.37 -32.56
N ASN A 386 9.77 10.64 -32.82
CA ASN A 386 10.67 11.38 -31.90
C ASN A 386 10.80 10.75 -30.52
N GLY A 387 10.62 9.42 -30.43
CA GLY A 387 10.66 8.68 -29.16
C GLY A 387 9.41 8.77 -28.31
N ASN A 388 8.33 9.36 -28.82
CA ASN A 388 7.07 9.54 -28.10
C ASN A 388 6.26 8.23 -27.93
N LEU A 389 6.74 7.11 -28.49
CA LEU A 389 6.10 5.80 -28.32
C LEU A 389 6.76 4.93 -27.23
N ARG A 390 7.79 5.45 -26.55
CA ARG A 390 8.49 4.71 -25.49
C ARG A 390 7.61 4.60 -24.24
N PRO A 391 7.56 3.45 -23.55
CA PRO A 391 6.71 3.27 -22.36
C PRO A 391 6.93 4.36 -21.30
N GLN A 392 8.17 4.71 -21.01
CA GLN A 392 8.50 5.75 -20.02
C GLN A 392 8.10 7.17 -20.44
N VAL A 393 7.65 7.37 -21.66
CA VAL A 393 7.16 8.67 -22.16
C VAL A 393 5.63 8.68 -22.16
N VAL A 394 5.00 7.65 -22.73
CA VAL A 394 3.53 7.60 -22.86
C VAL A 394 2.81 7.27 -21.53
N HIS A 395 3.51 6.67 -20.57
CA HIS A 395 2.95 6.36 -19.26
C HIS A 395 3.31 7.40 -18.17
N VAL A 396 3.87 8.54 -18.54
CA VAL A 396 4.03 9.67 -17.61
C VAL A 396 2.64 10.21 -17.24
N ASP A 397 2.41 10.42 -15.96
CA ASP A 397 1.22 11.15 -15.51
C ASP A 397 1.45 12.66 -15.67
N PRO A 398 0.80 13.32 -16.63
CA PRO A 398 1.01 14.75 -16.90
C PRO A 398 0.50 15.63 -15.75
N ILE A 399 -0.50 15.17 -14.98
CA ILE A 399 -1.02 15.87 -13.79
C ILE A 399 0.05 15.91 -12.70
N ALA A 400 0.71 14.78 -12.44
CA ALA A 400 1.79 14.72 -11.46
C ALA A 400 2.99 15.60 -11.85
N VAL A 401 3.34 15.62 -13.14
CA VAL A 401 4.40 16.50 -13.68
C VAL A 401 4.04 17.97 -13.51
N ALA A 402 2.80 18.34 -13.80
CA ALA A 402 2.31 19.71 -13.58
C ALA A 402 2.29 20.05 -12.08
N GLY A 403 1.87 19.11 -11.22
CA GLY A 403 1.81 19.29 -9.76
C GLY A 403 3.16 19.55 -9.12
N ALA A 404 4.23 18.93 -9.64
CA ALA A 404 5.59 19.14 -9.16
C ALA A 404 6.09 20.60 -9.27
N LYS A 405 5.43 21.42 -10.09
CA LYS A 405 5.74 22.84 -10.25
C LYS A 405 5.13 23.74 -9.20
N PHE A 406 4.32 23.20 -8.27
CA PHE A 406 3.63 23.99 -7.26
C PHE A 406 3.94 23.49 -5.86
N LYS A 407 4.26 24.43 -4.96
CA LYS A 407 4.39 24.18 -3.54
C LYS A 407 3.74 25.32 -2.77
N TYR A 408 2.89 25.00 -1.81
CA TYR A 408 2.26 25.96 -0.91
C TYR A 408 3.10 26.21 0.33
N GLU A 409 3.10 27.44 0.83
CA GLU A 409 3.76 27.85 2.07
C GLU A 409 2.86 28.82 2.85
N VAL A 410 2.60 28.55 4.13
CA VAL A 410 2.00 29.51 5.08
C VAL A 410 3.12 30.20 5.81
N LEU A 411 3.33 31.48 5.49
CA LEU A 411 4.45 32.25 6.01
C LEU A 411 4.14 32.83 7.39
N GLN A 412 2.94 33.45 7.53
CA GLN A 412 2.56 34.13 8.74
C GLN A 412 1.05 34.03 9.00
N VAL A 413 0.67 33.99 10.27
CA VAL A 413 -0.70 34.13 10.75
C VAL A 413 -0.66 35.11 11.92
N VAL A 414 -1.42 36.20 11.87
CA VAL A 414 -1.48 37.24 12.89
C VAL A 414 -2.93 37.64 13.20
N ASP A 415 -3.12 38.44 14.23
CA ASP A 415 -4.43 38.94 14.71
C ASP A 415 -5.36 37.76 15.09
N THR A 416 -4.84 36.83 15.89
CA THR A 416 -5.46 35.54 16.21
C THR A 416 -6.05 35.45 17.61
N ALA A 417 -5.95 36.49 18.43
CA ALA A 417 -6.56 36.49 19.76
C ALA A 417 -8.10 36.49 19.70
N PRO A 418 -8.80 36.05 20.76
CA PRO A 418 -10.26 36.05 20.81
C PRO A 418 -10.86 37.38 20.39
N GLY A 419 -11.81 37.36 19.46
CA GLY A 419 -12.45 38.56 18.91
C GLY A 419 -11.64 39.29 17.83
N GLN A 420 -10.41 38.90 17.54
CA GLN A 420 -9.62 39.44 16.43
C GLN A 420 -9.92 38.73 15.12
N THR A 421 -9.64 39.42 14.01
CA THR A 421 -9.87 38.92 12.66
C THR A 421 -8.55 38.50 12.03
N PRO A 422 -8.29 37.18 11.87
CA PRO A 422 -6.99 36.67 11.41
C PRO A 422 -6.58 37.20 10.04
N THR A 423 -5.31 37.55 9.93
CA THR A 423 -4.64 37.86 8.66
C THR A 423 -3.59 36.76 8.39
N VAL A 424 -3.66 36.15 7.20
CA VAL A 424 -2.75 35.11 6.80
C VAL A 424 -1.94 35.54 5.59
N THR A 425 -0.62 35.28 5.63
CA THR A 425 0.28 35.45 4.48
C THR A 425 0.71 34.10 3.97
N ILE A 426 0.50 33.85 2.69
CA ILE A 426 0.93 32.61 1.99
C ILE A 426 1.85 32.97 0.83
N ARG A 427 2.56 31.95 0.35
CA ARG A 427 3.32 31.99 -0.90
C ARG A 427 3.15 30.69 -1.66
N VAL A 428 3.09 30.79 -2.98
CA VAL A 428 3.14 29.61 -3.88
C VAL A 428 4.42 29.72 -4.68
N VAL A 429 5.21 28.65 -4.71
CA VAL A 429 6.51 28.64 -5.41
C VAL A 429 6.60 27.49 -6.40
N ASP A 430 7.51 27.62 -7.37
CA ASP A 430 7.89 26.56 -8.30
C ASP A 430 9.17 25.86 -7.84
N PRO A 431 9.11 24.66 -7.24
CA PRO A 431 10.28 23.92 -6.80
C PRO A 431 11.21 23.50 -7.94
N THR A 432 10.67 23.38 -9.15
CA THR A 432 11.44 22.98 -10.33
C THR A 432 12.22 24.13 -10.95
N ASN A 433 11.92 25.38 -10.53
CA ASN A 433 12.54 26.60 -11.00
C ASN A 433 13.10 27.43 -9.81
N GLY A 434 13.94 26.82 -8.98
CA GLY A 434 14.61 27.50 -7.87
C GLY A 434 13.68 28.12 -6.83
N ASN A 435 12.48 27.58 -6.64
CA ASN A 435 11.42 28.13 -5.79
C ASN A 435 10.98 29.56 -6.20
N ALA A 436 10.96 29.85 -7.50
CA ALA A 436 10.43 31.11 -8.00
C ALA A 436 8.97 31.29 -7.57
N PRO A 437 8.59 32.44 -6.96
CA PRO A 437 7.22 32.65 -6.51
C PRO A 437 6.27 32.91 -7.67
N TYR A 438 5.06 32.35 -7.57
CA TYR A 438 3.96 32.67 -8.47
C TYR A 438 3.25 33.97 -8.06
N ASP A 439 2.93 34.80 -9.05
CA ASP A 439 1.92 35.84 -8.88
C ASP A 439 0.52 35.17 -8.96
N ILE A 440 -0.10 34.96 -7.80
CA ILE A 440 -1.44 34.32 -7.73
C ILE A 440 -2.57 35.22 -8.30
N LYS A 441 -2.26 36.47 -8.61
CA LYS A 441 -3.19 37.42 -9.23
C LYS A 441 -2.97 37.59 -10.75
N ALA A 442 -1.92 37.01 -11.29
CA ALA A 442 -1.65 37.07 -12.73
C ALA A 442 -2.83 36.48 -13.55
N ASN A 443 -3.28 37.21 -14.56
CA ASN A 443 -4.33 36.78 -15.48
C ASN A 443 -3.89 37.05 -16.93
N PRO A 444 -3.69 36.03 -17.81
CA PRO A 444 -3.89 34.60 -17.48
C PRO A 444 -2.83 34.07 -16.51
N GLY A 445 -3.23 33.13 -15.65
CA GLY A 445 -2.34 32.48 -14.68
C GLY A 445 -2.99 31.22 -14.09
N PRO A 446 -2.23 30.44 -13.32
CA PRO A 446 -2.70 29.16 -12.78
C PRO A 446 -3.90 29.29 -11.82
N PHE A 447 -4.05 30.45 -11.17
CA PHE A 447 -5.09 30.70 -10.17
C PHE A 447 -6.20 31.62 -10.63
N GLN A 448 -6.01 32.40 -11.69
CA GLN A 448 -6.96 33.40 -12.20
C GLN A 448 -7.54 33.05 -13.57
N GLY A 449 -7.00 32.05 -14.27
CA GLY A 449 -7.51 31.58 -15.55
C GLY A 449 -8.90 30.96 -15.45
N ASP A 450 -9.50 30.72 -16.60
CA ASP A 450 -10.76 29.97 -16.71
C ASP A 450 -10.63 28.58 -16.09
N GLY A 451 -11.74 28.00 -15.72
CA GLY A 451 -11.80 26.71 -15.07
C GLY A 451 -11.99 26.81 -13.56
N ALA A 452 -11.83 25.69 -12.91
CA ALA A 452 -12.15 25.52 -11.50
C ALA A 452 -10.96 25.76 -10.57
N ALA A 453 -10.04 26.68 -10.91
CA ALA A 453 -8.93 27.04 -10.04
C ALA A 453 -9.43 27.60 -8.71
N SER A 454 -8.82 27.19 -7.62
CA SER A 454 -9.10 27.68 -6.27
C SER A 454 -7.82 27.85 -5.47
N LEU A 455 -7.84 28.81 -4.56
CA LEU A 455 -6.79 29.00 -3.56
C LEU A 455 -7.42 29.70 -2.35
N ALA A 456 -7.43 29.02 -1.22
CA ALA A 456 -8.01 29.52 0.00
C ALA A 456 -7.20 29.03 1.21
N VAL A 457 -7.47 29.62 2.37
CA VAL A 457 -6.97 29.16 3.66
C VAL A 457 -8.16 28.89 4.57
N ASP A 458 -8.21 27.70 5.11
CA ASP A 458 -9.15 27.32 6.14
C ASP A 458 -8.55 27.64 7.52
N ILE A 459 -9.32 28.33 8.35
CA ILE A 459 -9.00 28.65 9.73
C ILE A 459 -9.82 27.77 10.63
N ALA A 460 -9.14 26.92 11.38
CA ALA A 460 -9.74 26.00 12.34
C ALA A 460 -9.19 26.25 13.74
N TRP A 461 -9.97 25.98 14.77
CA TRP A 461 -9.56 26.20 16.16
C TRP A 461 -9.97 25.05 17.08
N SER A 462 -9.34 25.08 18.23
CA SER A 462 -9.20 24.01 19.17
C SER A 462 -8.36 22.86 18.59
N THR A 463 -7.02 23.05 18.60
CA THR A 463 -6.12 21.95 18.21
C THR A 463 -6.08 20.81 19.23
N ARG A 464 -6.68 21.01 20.42
CA ARG A 464 -6.78 20.02 21.49
C ARG A 464 -8.16 19.99 22.13
N PRO A 465 -8.74 18.82 22.41
CA PRO A 465 -8.28 17.51 21.96
C PRO A 465 -8.51 17.28 20.47
N ASP A 466 -9.51 17.92 19.87
CA ASP A 466 -9.87 17.88 18.44
C ASP A 466 -10.39 19.24 17.98
N PHE A 467 -10.37 19.51 16.68
CA PHE A 467 -11.03 20.68 16.10
C PHE A 467 -12.52 20.64 16.42
N THR A 468 -13.02 21.70 17.05
CA THR A 468 -14.45 21.84 17.33
C THR A 468 -15.09 22.91 16.46
N ASN A 469 -14.31 23.94 16.10
CA ASN A 469 -14.76 25.10 15.32
C ASN A 469 -16.09 25.68 15.83
N THR A 470 -16.34 25.58 17.15
CA THR A 470 -17.57 26.06 17.79
C THR A 470 -17.54 27.56 17.98
N GLY A 471 -18.70 28.15 18.23
CA GLY A 471 -18.86 29.57 18.48
C GLY A 471 -19.39 30.34 17.27
N SER A 472 -19.56 31.66 17.44
CA SER A 472 -20.19 32.55 16.48
C SER A 472 -19.47 32.71 15.12
N GLY A 473 -18.28 32.17 15.02
CA GLY A 473 -17.50 32.15 13.76
C GLY A 473 -17.87 31.01 12.84
N SER A 474 -18.52 29.98 13.33
CA SER A 474 -18.98 28.87 12.50
C SER A 474 -20.01 29.41 11.51
N ALA A 475 -19.78 29.18 10.23
CA ALA A 475 -20.69 29.63 9.15
C ALA A 475 -22.13 29.11 9.28
N THR A 476 -22.49 28.50 10.32
CA THR A 476 -23.45 27.43 10.37
C THR A 476 -24.41 27.48 11.52
N ALA A 477 -24.27 28.40 12.43
CA ALA A 477 -25.32 28.65 13.41
C ALA A 477 -26.69 28.91 12.75
N THR A 478 -26.71 29.30 11.49
CA THR A 478 -27.93 29.55 10.72
C THR A 478 -28.20 28.59 9.58
N THR A 479 -27.23 27.77 9.18
CA THR A 479 -27.34 26.87 8.01
C THR A 479 -27.07 25.40 8.31
N GLY A 480 -26.80 25.08 9.56
CA GLY A 480 -26.88 23.72 10.05
C GLY A 480 -25.70 22.79 9.77
N THR A 481 -24.46 23.29 9.54
CA THR A 481 -23.28 22.42 9.58
C THR A 481 -22.39 22.82 10.74
N PRO A 482 -22.60 22.26 11.93
CA PRO A 482 -21.84 22.67 13.11
C PRO A 482 -20.36 22.35 12.96
N GLY A 483 -19.54 23.25 13.46
CA GLY A 483 -18.12 23.01 13.59
C GLY A 483 -17.27 23.08 12.32
N GLN A 484 -17.69 23.79 11.30
CA GLN A 484 -16.84 23.98 10.11
C GLN A 484 -15.83 25.13 10.29
N PRO A 485 -14.60 25.01 9.75
CA PRO A 485 -13.64 26.11 9.70
C PRO A 485 -14.19 27.25 8.86
N PHE A 486 -13.68 28.46 9.05
CA PHE A 486 -14.00 29.53 8.14
C PHE A 486 -12.89 29.72 7.10
N ARG A 487 -13.32 30.01 5.88
CA ARG A 487 -12.47 30.06 4.70
C ARG A 487 -12.11 31.50 4.33
N ILE A 488 -10.83 31.74 4.04
CA ILE A 488 -10.33 32.98 3.46
C ILE A 488 -10.05 32.72 1.97
N ASP A 489 -10.79 33.35 1.08
CA ASP A 489 -10.59 33.20 -0.36
C ASP A 489 -9.44 34.09 -0.86
N PHE A 490 -8.26 33.50 -1.05
CA PHE A 490 -7.07 34.18 -1.56
C PHE A 490 -7.19 34.55 -3.03
N LYS A 491 -7.91 33.78 -3.82
CA LYS A 491 -8.14 34.12 -5.23
C LYS A 491 -8.88 35.46 -5.35
N ALA A 492 -9.88 35.68 -4.51
CA ALA A 492 -10.68 36.92 -4.54
C ALA A 492 -9.99 38.08 -3.78
N THR A 493 -9.57 37.84 -2.55
CA THR A 493 -9.31 38.93 -1.57
C THR A 493 -7.84 39.24 -1.34
N ALA A 494 -6.90 38.35 -1.71
CA ALA A 494 -5.49 38.55 -1.39
C ALA A 494 -4.84 39.74 -2.11
N VAL A 495 -3.93 40.39 -1.41
CA VAL A 495 -3.05 41.45 -1.92
C VAL A 495 -1.59 41.08 -1.69
N PRO A 496 -0.64 41.58 -2.51
CA PRO A 496 0.79 41.36 -2.25
C PRO A 496 1.19 41.80 -0.85
N ASP A 497 2.05 41.03 -0.19
CA ASP A 497 2.61 41.39 1.10
C ASP A 497 4.06 41.85 0.96
N PRO A 498 4.36 43.13 1.09
CA PRO A 498 5.72 43.65 0.90
C PRO A 498 6.72 43.16 1.96
N ALA A 499 6.25 42.65 3.09
CA ALA A 499 7.14 42.04 4.11
C ALA A 499 7.68 40.68 3.70
N PHE A 500 7.03 40.02 2.76
CA PHE A 500 7.39 38.65 2.28
C PHE A 500 7.47 38.67 0.77
N PRO A 501 8.65 38.78 0.17
CA PRO A 501 8.82 38.77 -1.30
C PRO A 501 8.11 37.59 -1.98
N GLY A 502 7.20 37.88 -2.91
CA GLY A 502 6.35 36.88 -3.58
C GLY A 502 5.22 36.33 -2.71
N GLY A 503 5.05 36.84 -1.49
CA GLY A 503 3.95 36.53 -0.60
C GLY A 503 2.70 37.36 -0.87
N PHE A 504 1.56 36.77 -0.54
CA PHE A 504 0.23 37.41 -0.61
C PHE A 504 -0.47 37.24 0.72
N LYS A 505 -1.16 38.29 1.18
CA LYS A 505 -1.93 38.26 2.41
C LYS A 505 -3.39 38.54 2.17
N ALA A 506 -4.21 37.89 3.01
CA ALA A 506 -5.64 38.16 3.09
C ALA A 506 -6.12 38.08 4.53
N THR A 507 -7.09 38.92 4.85
CA THR A 507 -7.72 38.99 6.17
C THR A 507 -9.06 38.26 6.09
N ALA A 508 -9.37 37.47 7.12
CA ALA A 508 -10.65 36.79 7.24
C ALA A 508 -11.81 37.80 7.29
N THR A 509 -12.99 37.37 6.91
CA THR A 509 -14.22 38.18 7.03
C THR A 509 -14.88 38.00 8.39
N ARG A 510 -14.35 37.12 9.23
CA ARG A 510 -14.89 36.76 10.55
C ARG A 510 -13.78 36.76 11.59
N ALA A 511 -14.13 37.17 12.79
CA ALA A 511 -13.24 37.14 13.94
C ALA A 511 -13.16 35.74 14.52
N ILE A 512 -12.05 35.42 15.19
CA ILE A 512 -11.95 34.26 16.10
C ILE A 512 -13.02 34.45 17.17
N PRO A 513 -13.81 33.43 17.50
CA PRO A 513 -14.84 33.57 18.54
C PRO A 513 -14.27 34.09 19.86
N ALA A 514 -15.06 34.89 20.54
CA ALA A 514 -14.62 35.54 21.80
C ALA A 514 -14.39 34.53 22.94
N ASP A 515 -14.97 33.37 22.83
CA ASP A 515 -14.86 32.22 23.75
C ASP A 515 -13.84 31.15 23.28
N ALA A 516 -13.22 31.33 22.11
CA ALA A 516 -12.20 30.43 21.63
C ALA A 516 -10.95 30.47 22.50
N THR A 517 -10.40 29.30 22.79
CA THR A 517 -9.20 29.13 23.63
C THR A 517 -8.18 28.21 22.98
N GLY A 518 -6.98 28.15 23.55
CA GLY A 518 -5.92 27.26 23.09
C GLY A 518 -5.22 27.77 21.84
N SER A 519 -5.08 26.94 20.85
CA SER A 519 -4.43 27.21 19.55
C SER A 519 -5.36 26.84 18.39
N GLY A 520 -5.04 27.32 17.21
CA GLY A 520 -5.70 27.00 15.95
C GLY A 520 -4.71 26.69 14.85
N SER A 521 -5.23 26.32 13.68
CA SER A 521 -4.46 26.02 12.46
C SER A 521 -5.00 26.77 11.26
N ALA A 522 -4.09 27.30 10.45
CA ALA A 522 -4.37 27.86 9.13
C ALA A 522 -3.82 26.94 8.07
N LEU A 523 -4.69 26.38 7.24
CA LEU A 523 -4.32 25.36 6.26
C LEU A 523 -4.76 25.76 4.85
N ILE A 524 -3.85 25.62 3.88
CA ILE A 524 -4.14 25.96 2.49
C ILE A 524 -4.92 24.81 1.84
N GLU A 525 -6.09 25.15 1.29
CA GLU A 525 -6.73 24.33 0.27
C GLU A 525 -6.63 25.02 -1.10
N GLY A 526 -6.32 24.24 -2.13
CA GLY A 526 -6.20 24.86 -3.44
C GLY A 526 -5.84 23.90 -4.55
N ARG A 527 -6.16 24.32 -5.76
CA ARG A 527 -5.83 23.65 -6.99
C ARG A 527 -5.58 24.71 -8.07
N PRO A 528 -4.36 24.86 -8.57
CA PRO A 528 -4.12 25.60 -9.79
C PRO A 528 -4.74 24.85 -10.99
N THR A 529 -4.93 25.55 -12.11
CA THR A 529 -5.31 24.93 -13.37
C THR A 529 -4.25 25.20 -14.42
N VAL A 530 -3.92 24.19 -15.24
CA VAL A 530 -2.91 24.25 -16.28
C VAL A 530 -3.46 23.58 -17.55
N ASP A 531 -3.29 24.22 -18.69
CA ASP A 531 -3.51 23.59 -20.00
C ASP A 531 -2.28 22.69 -20.28
N ILE A 532 -2.45 21.40 -20.06
CA ILE A 532 -1.34 20.44 -20.09
C ILE A 532 -0.94 20.08 -21.53
N ASP A 533 -1.89 19.96 -22.42
CA ASP A 533 -1.70 19.47 -23.79
C ASP A 533 -1.86 20.55 -24.87
N GLY A 534 -2.12 21.79 -24.47
CA GLY A 534 -2.25 22.93 -25.36
C GLY A 534 -3.56 22.95 -26.15
N ASN A 535 -4.59 22.22 -25.69
CA ASN A 535 -5.89 22.15 -26.37
C ASN A 535 -6.85 23.27 -25.98
N GLY A 536 -6.44 24.14 -25.05
CA GLY A 536 -7.23 25.24 -24.51
C GLY A 536 -8.10 24.87 -23.31
N THR A 537 -8.15 23.60 -22.95
CA THR A 537 -8.78 23.12 -21.71
C THR A 537 -7.74 23.12 -20.58
N ARG A 538 -8.15 23.57 -19.40
CA ARG A 538 -7.23 23.61 -18.25
C ARG A 538 -7.62 22.52 -17.26
N GLU A 539 -6.69 21.63 -16.97
CA GLU A 539 -6.82 20.57 -15.97
C GLU A 539 -6.56 21.10 -14.56
N ARG A 540 -7.26 20.54 -13.60
CA ARG A 540 -7.06 20.80 -12.18
C ARG A 540 -5.83 20.05 -11.70
N ILE A 541 -4.96 20.75 -10.97
CA ILE A 541 -3.69 20.20 -10.50
C ILE A 541 -3.74 20.05 -8.99
N PRO A 542 -3.69 18.83 -8.45
CA PRO A 542 -3.58 18.60 -7.01
C PRO A 542 -2.20 19.04 -6.51
N VAL A 543 -2.20 19.83 -5.45
CA VAL A 543 -0.98 20.31 -4.80
C VAL A 543 -1.09 20.03 -3.31
N ALA A 544 -0.05 19.45 -2.71
CA ALA A 544 -0.04 19.11 -1.30
C ALA A 544 -0.30 20.35 -0.43
N SER A 545 -1.28 20.26 0.45
CA SER A 545 -1.65 21.31 1.39
C SER A 545 -0.51 21.60 2.36
N ALA A 546 -0.37 22.88 2.73
CA ALA A 546 0.51 23.33 3.79
C ALA A 546 -0.29 24.02 4.89
N GLY A 547 0.20 23.91 6.12
CA GLY A 547 -0.46 24.49 7.28
C GLY A 547 0.52 25.13 8.26
N LYS A 548 -0.03 25.95 9.17
CA LYS A 548 0.70 26.56 10.26
C LYS A 548 -0.21 26.74 11.46
N ALA A 549 0.22 26.24 12.61
CA ALA A 549 -0.45 26.48 13.87
C ALA A 549 -0.26 27.93 14.33
N PHE A 550 -1.25 28.46 15.02
CA PHE A 550 -1.21 29.79 15.67
C PHE A 550 -1.82 29.73 17.06
N ALA A 551 -1.34 30.58 17.96
CA ALA A 551 -1.89 30.73 19.31
C ALA A 551 -3.16 31.58 19.29
N ILE A 552 -4.16 31.22 20.09
CA ILE A 552 -5.34 32.03 20.41
C ILE A 552 -5.19 32.58 21.82
N THR A 553 -5.11 31.70 22.81
CA THR A 553 -4.85 32.05 24.22
C THR A 553 -3.62 31.34 24.78
N ASP A 554 -3.07 30.36 24.06
CA ASP A 554 -1.82 29.70 24.44
C ASP A 554 -0.65 30.71 24.34
N ALA A 555 0.38 30.54 25.19
CA ALA A 555 1.58 31.33 25.13
C ALA A 555 2.39 31.14 23.84
N GLU A 556 2.40 29.92 23.34
CA GLU A 556 3.01 29.51 22.07
C GLU A 556 2.01 28.63 21.26
N PRO A 557 2.08 28.66 19.93
CA PRO A 557 1.22 27.84 19.09
C PRO A 557 1.40 26.35 19.37
N VAL A 558 0.30 25.66 19.58
CA VAL A 558 0.28 24.20 19.76
C VAL A 558 -0.32 23.57 18.52
N ALA A 559 0.46 22.74 17.83
CA ALA A 559 0.01 22.02 16.66
C ALA A 559 -1.04 20.96 16.99
N TYR A 560 -1.89 20.65 16.01
CA TYR A 560 -2.79 19.51 16.09
C TYR A 560 -1.99 18.20 16.21
N ARG A 561 -2.51 17.22 16.92
CA ARG A 561 -1.85 15.94 17.12
C ARG A 561 -1.65 15.20 15.78
N THR A 562 -0.51 14.57 15.61
CA THR A 562 -0.24 13.68 14.47
C THR A 562 -0.36 12.24 14.90
N VAL A 563 -1.40 11.55 14.45
CA VAL A 563 -1.66 10.13 14.75
C VAL A 563 -1.47 9.24 13.53
N VAL A 564 -1.58 9.80 12.33
CA VAL A 564 -1.39 9.08 11.06
C VAL A 564 -0.33 9.76 10.21
N ASP A 565 0.36 8.99 9.38
CA ASP A 565 1.29 9.52 8.39
C ASP A 565 0.64 9.50 7.01
N ILE A 566 0.45 10.65 6.41
CA ILE A 566 -0.09 10.76 5.04
C ILE A 566 0.76 10.01 4.01
N ALA A 567 2.04 9.81 4.29
CA ALA A 567 2.90 9.03 3.43
C ALA A 567 2.47 7.56 3.35
N LYS A 568 2.00 6.98 4.48
CA LYS A 568 1.44 5.62 4.53
C LYS A 568 0.12 5.51 3.75
N CYS A 569 -0.74 6.52 3.83
CA CYS A 569 -1.93 6.60 2.98
C CYS A 569 -1.53 6.60 1.50
N ASN A 570 -0.47 7.32 1.16
CA ASN A 570 0.01 7.47 -0.20
C ASN A 570 0.77 6.24 -0.73
N ASP A 571 1.12 5.26 0.08
CA ASP A 571 1.60 3.97 -0.39
C ASP A 571 0.53 3.29 -1.27
N CYS A 572 -0.76 3.39 -0.87
CA CYS A 572 -1.90 2.92 -1.66
C CYS A 572 -2.47 3.98 -2.61
N HIS A 573 -2.61 5.25 -2.17
CA HIS A 573 -3.26 6.31 -2.93
C HIS A 573 -2.33 7.13 -3.83
N LYS A 574 -1.01 6.92 -3.77
CA LYS A 574 0.05 7.69 -4.44
C LYS A 574 0.05 9.16 -4.04
N GLN A 575 -1.07 9.83 -4.19
CA GLN A 575 -1.33 11.19 -3.74
C GLN A 575 -2.81 11.27 -3.37
N LEU A 576 -3.09 11.18 -2.07
CA LEU A 576 -4.48 11.29 -1.59
C LEU A 576 -4.98 12.71 -1.87
N THR A 577 -5.93 12.82 -2.79
CA THR A 577 -6.55 14.08 -3.20
C THR A 577 -8.06 13.91 -3.32
N LEU A 578 -8.80 14.84 -2.76
CA LEU A 578 -10.26 14.78 -2.68
C LEU A 578 -10.87 16.17 -2.95
N HIS A 579 -12.22 16.24 -2.93
CA HIS A 579 -12.99 17.47 -3.12
C HIS A 579 -12.62 18.21 -4.42
N GLY A 580 -12.52 17.43 -5.51
CA GLY A 580 -12.19 17.98 -6.83
C GLY A 580 -10.76 18.56 -6.85
N GLU A 581 -9.81 17.81 -6.32
CA GLU A 581 -8.35 18.06 -6.30
C GLU A 581 -7.90 19.27 -5.46
N SER A 582 -8.80 19.86 -4.64
CA SER A 582 -8.43 21.04 -3.83
C SER A 582 -7.87 20.70 -2.45
N ARG A 583 -8.07 19.47 -1.96
CA ARG A 583 -7.60 19.01 -0.65
C ARG A 583 -6.70 17.82 -0.82
N THR A 584 -5.40 18.05 -0.73
CA THR A 584 -4.40 17.07 -1.14
C THR A 584 -3.35 16.87 -0.05
N GLY A 585 -3.09 15.60 0.30
CA GLY A 585 -1.91 15.16 1.01
C GLY A 585 -1.72 15.74 2.43
N ASN A 586 -2.79 16.05 3.15
CA ASN A 586 -2.71 16.59 4.50
C ASN A 586 -3.88 16.12 5.37
N ALA A 587 -3.60 15.23 6.32
CA ALA A 587 -4.62 14.67 7.22
C ALA A 587 -5.18 15.71 8.20
N GLU A 588 -4.37 16.70 8.62
CA GLU A 588 -4.83 17.78 9.48
C GLU A 588 -5.89 18.63 8.78
N LEU A 589 -5.67 18.97 7.49
CA LEU A 589 -6.67 19.69 6.70
C LEU A 589 -7.99 18.92 6.63
N CYS A 590 -7.94 17.59 6.47
CA CYS A 590 -9.15 16.78 6.47
C CYS A 590 -9.91 16.89 7.80
N ALA A 591 -9.19 16.79 8.93
CA ALA A 591 -9.75 16.82 10.27
C ALA A 591 -10.40 18.17 10.64
N THR A 592 -10.03 19.29 9.98
CA THR A 592 -10.67 20.57 10.26
C THR A 592 -12.16 20.61 9.93
N CYS A 593 -12.54 19.94 8.83
CA CYS A 593 -13.93 19.83 8.38
C CYS A 593 -14.59 18.52 8.82
N HIS A 594 -13.81 17.43 8.80
CA HIS A 594 -14.22 16.11 9.26
C HIS A 594 -13.87 15.98 10.76
N ASN A 595 -14.47 16.83 11.57
CA ASN A 595 -14.23 16.92 13.01
C ASN A 595 -15.33 16.17 13.79
N PRO A 596 -15.17 15.96 15.11
CA PRO A 596 -16.12 15.19 15.91
C PRO A 596 -17.56 15.69 15.93
N ASN A 597 -17.80 16.95 15.55
CA ASN A 597 -19.14 17.53 15.50
C ASN A 597 -19.81 17.42 14.12
N ALA A 598 -19.10 16.91 13.12
CA ALA A 598 -19.54 16.94 11.74
C ALA A 598 -20.33 15.68 11.35
N THR A 599 -21.51 15.90 10.76
CA THR A 599 -22.35 14.87 10.14
C THR A 599 -22.73 15.27 8.73
N ASP A 600 -23.33 14.39 7.97
CA ASP A 600 -23.80 14.64 6.61
C ASP A 600 -25.23 15.21 6.55
N ILE A 601 -25.81 15.62 7.68
CA ILE A 601 -27.23 16.04 7.83
C ILE A 601 -27.69 17.02 6.75
N ASN A 602 -26.84 17.99 6.38
CA ASN A 602 -27.17 19.00 5.39
C ASN A 602 -27.24 18.49 3.94
N ARG A 603 -26.84 17.25 3.72
CA ARG A 603 -26.89 16.59 2.41
C ARG A 603 -28.05 15.61 2.31
N ARG A 604 -28.75 15.35 3.43
CA ARG A 604 -29.89 14.44 3.51
C ARG A 604 -31.17 15.15 3.12
N VAL A 605 -31.43 15.17 1.82
CA VAL A 605 -32.59 15.84 1.23
C VAL A 605 -33.56 14.78 0.71
N ALA A 606 -34.83 14.92 1.09
CA ALA A 606 -35.89 14.01 0.64
C ALA A 606 -36.01 14.00 -0.88
N GLY A 607 -36.15 12.82 -1.48
CA GLY A 607 -36.25 12.60 -2.91
C GLY A 607 -34.91 12.74 -3.66
N SER A 608 -33.80 12.89 -2.97
CA SER A 608 -32.46 12.97 -3.57
C SER A 608 -31.85 11.59 -3.84
N ASP A 609 -30.74 11.57 -4.60
CA ASP A 609 -29.95 10.38 -4.78
C ASP A 609 -29.41 9.82 -3.45
N CYS A 610 -29.11 10.70 -2.49
CA CYS A 610 -28.73 10.31 -1.15
C CYS A 610 -29.75 9.38 -0.50
N GLU A 611 -31.03 9.75 -0.46
CA GLU A 611 -32.07 8.91 0.12
C GLU A 611 -32.19 7.56 -0.61
N THR A 612 -32.01 7.55 -1.93
CA THR A 612 -32.00 6.31 -2.72
C THR A 612 -30.91 5.36 -2.29
N VAL A 613 -29.69 5.87 -2.03
CA VAL A 613 -28.52 5.07 -1.64
C VAL A 613 -28.58 4.66 -0.18
N THR A 614 -28.95 5.58 0.69
CA THR A 614 -28.93 5.33 2.16
C THR A 614 -30.19 4.65 2.67
N GLY A 615 -31.31 4.78 1.96
CA GLY A 615 -32.62 4.23 2.35
C GLY A 615 -33.25 4.90 3.59
N THR A 616 -32.63 5.92 4.14
CA THR A 616 -33.07 6.67 5.34
C THR A 616 -32.54 8.09 5.28
N LEU A 617 -33.22 8.99 5.99
CA LEU A 617 -32.79 10.37 6.18
C LEU A 617 -32.03 10.58 7.50
N ASP A 618 -31.85 9.53 8.30
CA ASP A 618 -30.99 9.60 9.48
C ASP A 618 -29.55 9.86 9.06
N ASP A 619 -28.92 10.83 9.71
CA ASP A 619 -27.59 11.24 9.33
C ASP A 619 -26.47 10.33 9.86
N GLN A 620 -25.32 10.46 9.24
CA GLN A 620 -24.12 9.72 9.56
C GLN A 620 -22.99 10.67 9.91
N SER A 621 -22.17 10.24 10.85
CA SER A 621 -20.95 10.96 11.15
C SER A 621 -20.01 11.01 9.95
N ILE A 622 -19.41 12.17 9.73
CA ILE A 622 -18.28 12.35 8.83
C ILE A 622 -16.99 12.71 9.59
N ASP A 623 -16.95 12.44 10.89
CA ASP A 623 -15.74 12.58 11.71
C ASP A 623 -14.62 11.71 11.14
N PHE A 624 -13.44 12.32 10.95
CA PHE A 624 -12.31 11.71 10.24
C PHE A 624 -11.91 10.35 10.82
N LYS A 625 -11.84 10.23 12.15
CA LYS A 625 -11.49 8.97 12.81
C LYS A 625 -12.50 7.85 12.57
N PHE A 626 -13.80 8.17 12.52
CA PHE A 626 -14.84 7.21 12.19
C PHE A 626 -14.89 6.90 10.70
N MET A 627 -15.00 7.95 9.89
CA MET A 627 -15.23 7.86 8.44
C MET A 627 -14.14 7.05 7.73
N VAL A 628 -12.86 7.31 8.04
CA VAL A 628 -11.75 6.60 7.38
C VAL A 628 -11.76 5.12 7.72
N HIS A 629 -11.96 4.75 8.99
CA HIS A 629 -12.06 3.36 9.38
C HIS A 629 -13.28 2.67 8.73
N ALA A 630 -14.43 3.33 8.74
CA ALA A 630 -15.67 2.78 8.17
C ALA A 630 -15.58 2.57 6.65
N ILE A 631 -14.94 3.49 5.90
CA ILE A 631 -14.68 3.36 4.46
C ILE A 631 -13.82 2.13 4.17
N HIS A 632 -12.68 1.98 4.88
CA HIS A 632 -11.77 0.88 4.63
C HIS A 632 -12.27 -0.47 5.15
N ALA A 633 -13.14 -0.47 6.16
CA ALA A 633 -13.82 -1.68 6.62
C ALA A 633 -14.88 -2.22 5.63
N GLY A 634 -15.28 -1.43 4.64
CA GLY A 634 -16.16 -1.85 3.55
C GLY A 634 -17.46 -2.50 4.02
N ALA A 635 -17.69 -3.74 3.62
CA ALA A 635 -18.90 -4.50 3.96
C ALA A 635 -19.09 -4.71 5.48
N ILE A 636 -18.03 -4.70 6.27
CA ILE A 636 -18.11 -4.88 7.74
C ILE A 636 -18.83 -3.70 8.37
N ALA A 637 -18.42 -2.48 8.05
CA ALA A 637 -19.03 -1.25 8.56
C ALA A 637 -20.31 -0.88 7.81
N ASN A 638 -20.47 -1.29 6.57
CA ASN A 638 -21.61 -0.97 5.70
C ASN A 638 -21.91 0.54 5.67
N TYR A 639 -20.87 1.36 5.53
CA TYR A 639 -20.94 2.81 5.66
C TYR A 639 -21.50 3.46 4.38
N LYS A 640 -22.55 4.26 4.56
CA LYS A 640 -23.20 5.02 3.50
C LYS A 640 -23.37 6.46 3.95
N VAL A 641 -22.96 7.40 3.12
CA VAL A 641 -22.92 8.82 3.49
C VAL A 641 -23.40 9.69 2.34
N CYS A 642 -23.93 10.85 2.66
CA CYS A 642 -24.37 11.85 1.70
C CYS A 642 -23.32 12.93 1.50
N GLY A 643 -23.11 13.30 0.26
CA GLY A 643 -22.07 14.27 -0.10
C GLY A 643 -22.54 15.39 -1.03
N TYR A 644 -21.60 15.94 -1.78
CA TYR A 644 -21.82 17.07 -2.68
C TYR A 644 -23.02 16.84 -3.62
N ASN A 645 -23.84 17.88 -3.83
CA ASN A 645 -25.07 17.82 -4.60
C ASN A 645 -26.10 16.78 -4.13
N ASN A 646 -26.07 16.41 -2.86
CA ASN A 646 -26.96 15.42 -2.25
C ASN A 646 -26.87 14.04 -2.92
N PHE A 647 -25.70 13.70 -3.48
CA PHE A 647 -25.40 12.35 -3.93
C PHE A 647 -25.12 11.43 -2.74
N GLY A 648 -25.60 10.19 -2.84
CA GLY A 648 -25.27 9.12 -1.92
C GLY A 648 -23.99 8.40 -2.32
N TYR A 649 -23.18 8.07 -1.32
CA TYR A 649 -21.97 7.26 -1.48
C TYR A 649 -22.10 6.01 -0.65
N ASP A 650 -21.98 4.84 -1.29
CA ASP A 650 -21.99 3.54 -0.66
C ASP A 650 -20.58 2.96 -0.67
N PHE A 651 -19.99 2.83 0.52
CA PHE A 651 -18.65 2.29 0.69
C PHE A 651 -18.64 0.79 1.07
N SER A 652 -19.81 0.15 1.14
CA SER A 652 -19.91 -1.28 1.45
C SER A 652 -19.19 -2.19 0.45
N GLY A 653 -19.00 -1.70 -0.78
CA GLY A 653 -18.26 -2.40 -1.84
C GLY A 653 -16.74 -2.18 -1.82
N VAL A 654 -16.21 -1.43 -0.86
CA VAL A 654 -14.76 -1.22 -0.75
C VAL A 654 -14.08 -2.52 -0.31
N THR A 655 -13.08 -2.93 -1.06
CA THR A 655 -12.21 -4.08 -0.73
C THR A 655 -10.85 -3.54 -0.34
N TYR A 656 -10.51 -3.64 0.95
CA TYR A 656 -9.19 -3.24 1.44
C TYR A 656 -8.16 -4.31 1.06
N PRO A 657 -7.09 -3.97 0.36
CA PRO A 657 -6.13 -4.95 -0.14
C PRO A 657 -5.19 -5.50 0.93
N GLY A 658 -4.98 -4.75 2.01
CA GLY A 658 -4.13 -5.13 3.14
C GLY A 658 -4.91 -5.83 4.25
N LYS A 659 -4.34 -5.84 5.44
CA LYS A 659 -4.93 -6.41 6.65
C LYS A 659 -5.55 -5.31 7.51
N LEU A 660 -6.86 -5.35 7.72
CA LEU A 660 -7.58 -4.36 8.55
C LEU A 660 -7.07 -4.30 10.00
N ASN A 661 -6.46 -5.35 10.49
CA ASN A 661 -5.83 -5.40 11.82
C ASN A 661 -4.39 -4.85 11.85
N ASN A 662 -3.82 -4.43 10.71
CA ASN A 662 -2.53 -3.75 10.66
C ASN A 662 -2.70 -2.23 10.85
N CYS A 663 -2.89 -1.79 12.09
CA CYS A 663 -3.06 -0.36 12.39
C CYS A 663 -1.85 0.48 11.94
N GLU A 664 -0.64 -0.08 11.98
CA GLU A 664 0.58 0.62 11.54
C GLU A 664 0.65 0.83 10.02
N GLY A 665 -0.26 0.26 9.23
CA GLY A 665 -0.45 0.59 7.80
C GLY A 665 -0.80 2.06 7.56
N CYS A 666 -1.44 2.74 8.54
CA CYS A 666 -1.80 4.16 8.49
C CYS A 666 -1.25 4.95 9.67
N HIS A 667 -1.30 4.38 10.88
CA HIS A 667 -0.91 5.03 12.11
C HIS A 667 0.60 5.10 12.29
N LEU A 668 1.06 6.14 12.99
CA LEU A 668 2.36 6.16 13.62
C LEU A 668 2.39 5.11 14.75
N ALA A 669 3.56 4.59 15.06
CA ALA A 669 3.71 3.60 16.11
C ALA A 669 3.08 4.09 17.43
N ASP A 670 2.34 3.21 18.09
CA ASP A 670 1.70 3.43 19.38
C ASP A 670 0.58 4.50 19.42
N THR A 671 0.17 5.10 18.28
CA THR A 671 -0.91 6.09 18.23
C THR A 671 -2.31 5.48 17.99
N TYR A 672 -2.41 4.17 17.92
CA TYR A 672 -3.64 3.41 17.69
C TYR A 672 -4.23 2.78 18.97
N TYR A 673 -3.63 3.04 20.10
CA TYR A 673 -4.20 2.60 21.39
C TYR A 673 -5.46 3.39 21.75
N PRO A 674 -6.37 2.81 22.59
CA PRO A 674 -7.59 3.51 22.98
C PRO A 674 -7.27 4.90 23.56
N PRO A 675 -7.81 5.98 22.95
CA PRO A 675 -7.59 7.32 23.44
C PRO A 675 -8.40 7.59 24.71
N ASP A 676 -7.92 8.49 25.55
CA ASP A 676 -8.73 9.04 26.64
C ASP A 676 -9.49 10.31 26.18
N ALA A 677 -10.43 10.76 27.01
CA ALA A 677 -11.25 11.93 26.71
C ALA A 677 -10.44 13.24 26.62
N ALA A 678 -9.20 13.25 27.13
CA ALA A 678 -8.31 14.42 27.01
C ALA A 678 -7.59 14.47 25.66
N THR A 679 -7.58 13.35 24.93
CA THR A 679 -6.86 13.20 23.66
C THR A 679 -7.78 13.08 22.45
N ALA A 680 -9.07 12.72 22.61
CA ALA A 680 -10.02 12.66 21.52
C ALA A 680 -11.44 12.94 22.00
N LEU A 681 -12.23 13.63 21.19
CA LEU A 681 -13.64 13.88 21.48
C LEU A 681 -14.54 12.74 21.01
N ALA A 682 -15.73 12.63 21.62
CA ALA A 682 -16.80 11.76 21.17
C ALA A 682 -17.28 12.18 19.77
N THR A 683 -17.61 11.20 18.94
CA THR A 683 -18.06 11.40 17.57
C THR A 683 -19.58 11.59 17.53
N THR A 684 -20.05 12.64 16.86
CA THR A 684 -21.47 12.92 16.69
C THR A 684 -22.09 12.00 15.65
N PHE A 685 -23.18 11.36 16.04
CA PHE A 685 -24.16 10.74 15.16
C PHE A 685 -25.48 11.43 15.50
N ASP A 686 -25.89 12.33 14.68
CA ASP A 686 -27.08 13.11 14.95
C ASP A 686 -28.33 12.26 14.81
N ALA A 687 -29.29 12.53 15.63
CA ALA A 687 -30.63 12.07 15.45
C ALA A 687 -31.63 13.09 16.00
N ALA A 688 -31.19 14.27 16.37
CA ALA A 688 -32.05 15.31 16.83
C ALA A 688 -32.82 15.96 15.67
N PRO A 689 -34.08 16.28 15.80
CA PRO A 689 -34.83 17.02 14.79
C PRO A 689 -34.32 18.44 14.58
N ASP A 690 -33.54 18.98 15.50
CA ASP A 690 -32.94 20.30 15.40
C ASP A 690 -31.54 20.24 14.77
N ARG A 691 -31.49 20.52 13.47
CA ARG A 691 -30.27 20.55 12.67
C ARG A 691 -29.33 21.71 12.99
N ALA A 692 -29.78 22.66 13.80
CA ALA A 692 -29.04 23.91 14.04
C ALA A 692 -28.16 23.85 15.29
N THR A 693 -28.45 22.97 16.21
CA THR A 693 -27.77 22.85 17.49
C THR A 693 -27.13 21.49 17.66
N PRO A 694 -25.79 21.39 17.81
CA PRO A 694 -25.14 20.14 18.18
C PRO A 694 -25.42 19.72 19.64
N LEU A 695 -26.18 20.54 20.39
CA LEU A 695 -26.61 20.25 21.74
C LEU A 695 -27.85 19.36 21.71
N GLY A 696 -27.77 18.21 22.35
CA GLY A 696 -28.81 17.22 22.27
C GLY A 696 -28.57 16.12 21.23
N ASP A 697 -27.56 16.31 20.35
CA ASP A 697 -27.14 15.26 19.43
C ASP A 697 -26.61 14.04 20.16
N ARG A 698 -26.78 12.87 19.57
CA ARG A 698 -26.17 11.65 20.07
C ARG A 698 -24.70 11.59 19.65
N ALA A 699 -23.90 11.06 20.55
CA ALA A 699 -22.49 10.86 20.31
C ALA A 699 -22.04 9.47 20.79
N VAL A 700 -21.08 8.93 20.07
CA VAL A 700 -20.37 7.70 20.46
C VAL A 700 -19.04 8.08 21.08
N THR A 701 -18.70 7.46 22.20
CA THR A 701 -17.44 7.72 22.92
C THR A 701 -16.22 7.36 22.07
N PRO A 702 -15.05 8.00 22.31
CA PRO A 702 -13.93 7.99 21.36
C PRO A 702 -13.40 6.62 20.95
N ALA A 703 -13.12 5.72 21.90
CA ALA A 703 -12.61 4.40 21.58
C ALA A 703 -13.68 3.51 20.95
N SER A 704 -14.93 3.56 21.49
CA SER A 704 -16.05 2.80 20.93
C SER A 704 -16.35 3.21 19.49
N THR A 705 -16.22 4.48 19.14
CA THR A 705 -16.41 4.99 17.78
C THR A 705 -15.52 4.25 16.78
N VAL A 706 -14.23 4.12 17.09
CA VAL A 706 -13.27 3.51 16.18
C VAL A 706 -13.41 1.98 16.19
N CYS A 707 -13.42 1.37 17.37
CA CYS A 707 -13.44 -0.09 17.49
C CYS A 707 -14.69 -0.71 16.87
N SER A 708 -15.85 -0.05 16.99
CA SER A 708 -17.13 -0.56 16.47
C SER A 708 -17.21 -0.56 14.94
N THR A 709 -16.32 0.11 14.22
CA THR A 709 -16.28 0.04 12.75
C THR A 709 -15.90 -1.35 12.23
N CYS A 710 -15.14 -2.11 13.01
CA CYS A 710 -14.76 -3.49 12.71
C CYS A 710 -15.40 -4.51 13.64
N HIS A 711 -15.53 -4.20 14.93
CA HIS A 711 -16.15 -5.05 15.95
C HIS A 711 -17.66 -4.80 16.04
N THR A 712 -18.42 -5.24 15.02
CA THR A 712 -19.85 -4.92 14.84
C THR A 712 -20.81 -5.87 15.56
N SER A 713 -20.32 -6.94 16.24
CA SER A 713 -21.19 -7.90 16.91
C SER A 713 -21.91 -7.29 18.13
N GLY A 714 -23.12 -7.78 18.44
CA GLY A 714 -23.84 -7.37 19.63
C GLY A 714 -23.05 -7.61 20.93
N SER A 715 -22.27 -8.69 20.99
CA SER A 715 -21.41 -8.97 22.15
C SER A 715 -20.26 -7.95 22.29
N SER A 716 -19.69 -7.51 21.19
CA SER A 716 -18.67 -6.46 21.21
C SER A 716 -19.24 -5.13 21.69
N ARG A 717 -20.44 -4.76 21.25
CA ARG A 717 -21.15 -3.57 21.71
C ARG A 717 -21.40 -3.60 23.22
N VAL A 718 -21.96 -4.70 23.73
CA VAL A 718 -22.21 -4.88 25.19
C VAL A 718 -20.90 -4.81 25.97
N HIS A 719 -19.80 -5.41 25.44
CA HIS A 719 -18.48 -5.31 26.07
C HIS A 719 -18.00 -3.87 26.18
N MET A 720 -18.15 -3.06 25.14
CA MET A 720 -17.80 -1.64 25.14
C MET A 720 -18.63 -0.87 26.16
N GLU A 721 -19.96 -1.08 26.16
CA GLU A 721 -20.89 -0.40 27.07
C GLU A 721 -20.59 -0.72 28.54
N LEU A 722 -20.26 -1.97 28.87
CA LEU A 722 -19.88 -2.39 30.24
C LEU A 722 -18.55 -1.74 30.70
N ASN A 723 -17.73 -1.28 29.77
CA ASN A 723 -16.44 -0.65 30.06
C ASN A 723 -16.46 0.87 29.82
N GLY A 724 -17.63 1.49 29.91
CA GLY A 724 -17.79 2.94 29.83
C GLY A 724 -17.97 3.49 28.41
N GLY A 725 -18.02 2.63 27.40
CA GLY A 725 -18.44 3.03 26.06
C GLY A 725 -19.91 3.42 26.03
N SER A 726 -20.26 4.40 25.22
CA SER A 726 -21.66 4.78 24.99
C SER A 726 -21.87 5.02 23.50
N PHE A 727 -23.00 4.54 23.02
CA PHE A 727 -23.43 4.72 21.63
C PHE A 727 -24.58 5.73 21.49
N ASP A 728 -25.12 6.20 22.62
CA ASP A 728 -26.26 7.09 22.68
C ASP A 728 -26.05 8.21 23.72
N ALA A 729 -24.77 8.60 23.95
CA ALA A 729 -24.50 9.72 24.85
C ALA A 729 -25.07 11.01 24.27
N ILE A 730 -25.77 11.79 25.12
CA ILE A 730 -26.25 13.13 24.73
C ILE A 730 -25.12 14.12 24.98
N LYS A 731 -24.78 14.93 23.98
CA LYS A 731 -23.83 16.02 24.13
C LYS A 731 -24.27 17.02 25.17
N ALA A 732 -23.34 17.38 26.07
CA ALA A 732 -23.57 18.42 27.04
C ALA A 732 -23.61 19.82 26.39
N ALA A 733 -24.09 20.81 27.13
CA ALA A 733 -24.28 22.19 26.63
C ALA A 733 -22.98 22.88 26.16
N ASP A 734 -21.83 22.42 26.61
CA ASP A 734 -20.50 22.93 26.19
C ASP A 734 -19.93 22.25 24.94
N SER A 735 -20.65 21.31 24.35
CA SER A 735 -20.27 20.51 23.17
C SER A 735 -18.93 19.75 23.28
N THR A 736 -18.22 19.89 24.39
CA THR A 736 -16.89 19.32 24.59
C THR A 736 -16.90 18.08 25.48
N THR A 737 -17.90 17.96 26.33
CA THR A 737 -18.01 16.86 27.27
C THR A 737 -19.33 16.12 27.03
N PRO A 738 -19.32 14.91 26.51
CA PRO A 738 -20.48 14.07 26.65
C PRO A 738 -20.73 13.80 28.13
N GLY A 739 -21.96 13.84 28.56
CA GLY A 739 -22.34 13.35 29.91
C GLY A 739 -22.13 11.83 30.07
N ALA A 740 -21.20 11.26 29.26
CA ALA A 740 -20.93 9.85 29.21
C ALA A 740 -19.84 9.45 30.19
N PRO A 741 -19.90 8.25 30.76
CA PRO A 741 -18.84 7.70 31.59
C PRO A 741 -17.52 7.64 30.81
N LEU A 742 -16.42 7.76 31.52
CA LEU A 742 -15.07 7.61 30.93
C LEU A 742 -14.87 6.15 30.50
N GLU A 743 -14.44 5.96 29.25
CA GLU A 743 -14.05 4.65 28.75
C GLU A 743 -12.81 4.13 29.49
N THR A 744 -12.89 2.89 29.96
CA THR A 744 -11.80 2.21 30.67
C THR A 744 -11.03 1.23 29.78
N CYS A 745 -11.22 1.30 28.49
CA CYS A 745 -10.66 0.38 27.47
C CYS A 745 -9.16 0.20 27.59
N ALA A 746 -8.41 1.27 27.83
CA ALA A 746 -6.95 1.24 27.96
C ALA A 746 -6.45 0.40 29.17
N THR A 747 -7.32 0.10 30.14
CA THR A 747 -6.97 -0.76 31.29
C THR A 747 -6.57 -2.17 30.83
N CYS A 748 -7.28 -2.71 29.82
CA CYS A 748 -7.02 -4.03 29.27
C CYS A 748 -6.36 -3.96 27.89
N HIS A 749 -6.68 -2.94 27.06
CA HIS A 749 -6.25 -2.82 25.69
C HIS A 749 -5.08 -1.84 25.50
N GLY A 750 -4.55 -1.25 26.56
CA GLY A 750 -3.37 -0.39 26.51
C GLY A 750 -2.06 -1.17 26.30
N PRO A 751 -0.93 -0.47 26.09
CA PRO A 751 0.37 -1.08 25.86
C PRO A 751 0.79 -2.03 26.98
N GLY A 752 1.19 -3.26 26.63
CA GLY A 752 1.65 -4.29 27.59
C GLY A 752 0.57 -4.84 28.53
N ARG A 753 -0.71 -4.62 28.23
CA ARG A 753 -1.84 -5.12 29.00
C ARG A 753 -2.30 -6.50 28.53
N SER A 754 -3.23 -7.11 29.25
CA SER A 754 -3.69 -8.49 29.02
C SER A 754 -4.31 -8.72 27.62
N ALA A 755 -4.86 -7.70 27.02
CA ALA A 755 -5.42 -7.70 25.66
C ALA A 755 -4.88 -6.50 24.86
N ASP A 756 -3.57 -6.27 24.98
CA ASP A 756 -2.86 -5.22 24.25
C ASP A 756 -3.23 -5.22 22.76
N VAL A 757 -3.66 -4.06 22.23
CA VAL A 757 -4.11 -3.92 20.85
C VAL A 757 -3.07 -4.44 19.86
N LYS A 758 -1.79 -4.11 20.06
CA LYS A 758 -0.70 -4.57 19.19
C LYS A 758 -0.59 -6.09 19.18
N THR A 759 -0.70 -6.70 20.34
CA THR A 759 -0.56 -8.16 20.51
C THR A 759 -1.75 -8.91 19.94
N VAL A 760 -2.99 -8.50 20.27
CA VAL A 760 -4.20 -9.23 19.82
C VAL A 760 -4.48 -9.07 18.32
N HIS A 761 -4.00 -8.01 17.71
CA HIS A 761 -4.10 -7.81 16.25
C HIS A 761 -2.85 -8.31 15.50
N GLY A 762 -1.82 -8.77 16.20
CA GLY A 762 -0.59 -9.27 15.56
C GLY A 762 0.22 -8.19 14.84
N ILE A 763 0.11 -6.93 15.26
CA ILE A 763 0.78 -5.80 14.58
C ILE A 763 2.31 -5.96 14.73
N GLY A 764 3.00 -6.02 13.59
CA GLY A 764 4.46 -6.16 13.54
C GLY A 764 5.01 -7.55 13.93
N GLN A 765 4.13 -8.57 14.12
CA GLN A 765 4.58 -9.90 14.54
C GLN A 765 4.96 -10.84 13.37
N PHE A 766 4.71 -10.50 12.12
CA PHE A 766 4.84 -11.40 10.98
C PHE A 766 5.61 -10.80 9.80
N ASN A 767 6.76 -10.17 10.06
CA ASN A 767 7.73 -9.87 9.01
C ASN A 767 8.85 -10.90 9.06
N PHE A 768 8.59 -12.12 8.56
CA PHE A 768 9.64 -13.01 8.09
C PHE A 768 9.81 -12.77 6.59
N ASN A 769 10.62 -11.79 6.26
CA ASN A 769 11.23 -11.66 4.94
C ASN A 769 12.59 -12.33 4.93
#